data_6384aa3bd52298d23eb4fad899a18159
#
_entry.id   6384aa3bd52298d23eb4fad899a18159
#
_cell.length_a   1.000
_cell.length_b   1.000
_cell.length_c   1.000
_cell.angle_alpha   90.00
_cell.angle_beta   90.00
_cell.angle_gamma   90.00
#
_symmetry.space_group_name_H-M   'P 1'
#
loop_
_entity.id
_entity.type
_entity.pdbx_description
1 polymer ?
#
loop_
_entity_poly.entity_id
_entity_poly.type
_entity_poly.pdbx_seq_one_letter_code
_entity_poly.pdbx_strand_id
1 'polypeptide(L)'
;MVMKVGNINNVFFRGKIDTTSNKSELQKKEQIRGLSAVTPDFKVNTPISYKKLGETQLANGLTIHSYKLANGYKISVIPMEGAPAVVKNYVNVGAMNETADIKGISHFLEHMAFNGTNGENGHEKLNVGDSFKKIDAMGGWANASTNYAITDYVNSTPQLGENDLEKQIKVIASMAEDLELSDKMIAKEKNPVCSEINMILDDPQTIALDQTVRSLYNIKNPTDEMVGGSVQSIKNLTRDDVVNYYNKYYTPDNMNLVITGDVNPDEVIKIASKTFNSKKISQGRKFEENLTPINKTVRKDFVSDKATSTEIILGFAGPKNNDVKERVAYDVAQTYLESYSSGLKQNLKKFNTGAYIDSEKIGTNPNCARMTYVAVNSDEAKSEQVLKALFESISSAKNIDDKNLAILKQKILKNRNKAFEYSSVVNDNLGRAVLDNNMEYLTDYENILENLNTEDINKALKKYFDLNKTAVTVVHPQKNNEVSFKGKARTPIKQENVEEIKLPNNFDVGFYKTKSNNFNYIVSLVTDKPYNKKAGVLEVLNEIYAMGTAKTSEEDWNNIKEGNSLSVNATAAMSGISVIADGSQKDRKLTLEKAEEILYNPNITQENLDKAKDIIKDLCARSQDTANTLYCNDEARSNPYSFTKDEVLNALDTITLDDVKDCHNYILNNSRGVIVANLPANSENECKQDILNAGMELASVKPNKQVVPDTYNENKMPKVLTKANNNSQADIMQVYKFKSDNSIRETVLGKLTNSILSSSSIGLFDVLREKEHLAYSVHSDISKVDNQGEIACSILTTTDNKDIGEFSYDNVQKSIEGFTRQINELKSGKFTDEDLANAKLALKAQLLNNEGTYDKLAFLDVGLESKYGITYHNQIFDEIDKITKDDILKFADYAFKNPPTYSIVASQDTLDNNKEFLESLK
;
A
#
# COMPACT_ATOMS: atom_id res chain seq x y z
N MET A 1 -9.14 5.71 12.39
CA MET A 1 -8.77 5.23 11.05
C MET A 1 -7.25 5.22 10.98
N VAL A 2 -6.62 4.09 11.21
CA VAL A 2 -5.16 4.00 11.08
C VAL A 2 -4.88 3.87 9.60
N MET A 3 -4.39 4.95 9.00
CA MET A 3 -3.83 4.89 7.66
C MET A 3 -2.67 3.90 7.65
N LYS A 4 -2.84 2.74 7.02
CA LYS A 4 -1.71 2.06 6.41
C LYS A 4 -1.40 2.84 5.14
N VAL A 5 -0.44 3.76 5.25
CA VAL A 5 0.25 4.25 4.07
C VAL A 5 0.97 3.04 3.49
N GLY A 6 0.52 2.58 2.35
CA GLY A 6 1.29 1.65 1.54
C GLY A 6 2.64 2.31 1.25
N ASN A 7 3.69 1.51 1.19
CA ASN A 7 5.03 1.97 0.83
C ASN A 7 4.95 2.84 -0.43
N ILE A 8 4.94 4.16 -0.23
CA ILE A 8 5.21 5.12 -1.30
C ILE A 8 6.71 5.32 -1.25
N ASN A 9 7.41 4.50 -1.99
CA ASN A 9 8.80 4.73 -2.30
C ASN A 9 8.81 5.57 -3.57
N ASN A 10 9.36 6.75 -3.47
CA ASN A 10 9.91 7.55 -4.55
C ASN A 10 9.47 8.99 -4.53
N VAL A 11 10.48 9.90 -4.57
CA VAL A 11 10.31 11.08 -5.29
C VAL A 11 11.13 12.31 -4.97
N PHE A 12 11.27 13.35 -5.46
CA PHE A 12 11.37 14.40 -6.45
C PHE A 12 11.76 15.80 -5.89
N PHE A 13 12.45 16.71 -6.48
CA PHE A 13 12.22 17.89 -7.31
C PHE A 13 13.28 18.96 -7.54
N ARG A 14 12.94 19.90 -8.44
CA ARG A 14 13.60 20.90 -9.26
C ARG A 14 14.33 22.05 -8.60
N GLY A 15 15.38 22.55 -9.30
CA GLY A 15 15.94 23.90 -9.25
C GLY A 15 16.26 24.43 -10.64
N LYS A 16 16.14 25.75 -10.89
CA LYS A 16 16.36 26.44 -12.16
C LYS A 16 17.81 26.37 -12.64
N ILE A 17 17.96 26.23 -13.95
CA ILE A 17 19.24 26.14 -14.67
C ILE A 17 19.67 27.51 -15.20
N ASP A 18 20.92 27.83 -15.00
CA ASP A 18 21.65 28.86 -15.77
C ASP A 18 22.55 28.19 -16.80
N THR A 19 22.35 28.53 -18.07
CA THR A 19 23.07 27.94 -19.19
C THR A 19 24.29 28.76 -19.56
N THR A 20 25.51 28.29 -19.25
CA THR A 20 26.70 28.65 -20.04
C THR A 20 27.78 27.57 -20.01
N SER A 21 28.04 27.06 -21.21
CA SER A 21 29.31 26.56 -21.76
C SER A 21 30.09 25.39 -21.14
N ASN A 22 30.33 24.32 -21.92
CA ASN A 22 31.69 24.07 -22.46
C ASN A 22 31.73 22.99 -23.55
N LYS A 23 32.38 23.35 -24.66
CA LYS A 23 32.55 22.55 -25.88
C LYS A 23 33.80 21.64 -25.89
N SER A 24 34.29 21.15 -24.74
CA SER A 24 35.55 20.40 -24.69
C SER A 24 35.45 18.89 -24.47
N GLU A 25 34.25 18.36 -24.25
CA GLU A 25 34.06 16.91 -23.97
C GLU A 25 33.67 16.05 -25.19
N LEU A 26 33.37 16.64 -26.33
CA LEU A 26 32.97 15.89 -27.53
C LEU A 26 34.13 15.08 -28.18
N GLN A 27 35.37 15.35 -27.81
CA GLN A 27 36.54 14.65 -28.41
C GLN A 27 36.97 13.37 -27.66
N LYS A 28 36.37 13.06 -26.51
CA LYS A 28 36.64 11.80 -25.78
C LYS A 28 35.73 10.63 -26.17
N LYS A 29 34.69 10.86 -26.98
CA LYS A 29 33.72 9.81 -27.39
C LYS A 29 34.21 8.91 -28.54
N GLU A 30 35.32 9.20 -29.21
CA GLU A 30 35.74 8.41 -30.39
C GLU A 30 36.77 7.28 -30.13
N GLN A 31 37.25 7.09 -28.91
CA GLN A 31 38.29 6.08 -28.61
C GLN A 31 37.79 4.72 -28.04
N ILE A 32 36.48 4.46 -27.95
CA ILE A 32 35.95 3.20 -27.45
C ILE A 32 35.25 2.38 -28.55
N ARG A 33 35.68 2.54 -29.80
CA ARG A 33 35.26 1.63 -30.89
C ARG A 33 36.38 0.66 -31.21
N GLY A 34 36.38 -0.47 -30.52
CA GLY A 34 37.29 -1.56 -30.94
C GLY A 34 37.58 -2.62 -29.90
N LEU A 35 36.57 -3.38 -29.49
CA LEU A 35 36.80 -4.71 -28.96
C LEU A 35 35.55 -5.58 -29.30
N SER A 36 35.57 -6.25 -30.44
CA SER A 36 34.67 -7.32 -30.73
C SER A 36 35.07 -8.54 -29.89
N ALA A 37 34.30 -8.87 -28.88
CA ALA A 37 34.49 -10.10 -28.13
C ALA A 37 34.02 -11.28 -28.96
N VAL A 38 34.90 -12.26 -29.16
CA VAL A 38 34.59 -13.56 -29.72
C VAL A 38 33.67 -14.31 -28.75
N THR A 39 32.42 -14.53 -29.14
CA THR A 39 31.47 -15.35 -28.39
C THR A 39 31.65 -16.83 -28.73
N PRO A 40 31.82 -17.73 -27.74
CA PRO A 40 31.72 -19.16 -27.97
C PRO A 40 30.27 -19.58 -28.24
N ASP A 41 30.05 -20.41 -29.26
CA ASP A 41 28.77 -21.00 -29.59
C ASP A 41 28.27 -21.95 -28.46
N PHE A 42 27.25 -21.55 -27.71
CA PHE A 42 26.57 -22.46 -26.79
C PHE A 42 25.15 -22.75 -27.28
N LYS A 43 24.76 -24.02 -27.18
CA LYS A 43 23.41 -24.47 -27.54
C LYS A 43 22.38 -23.80 -26.62
N VAL A 44 21.34 -23.24 -27.20
CA VAL A 44 20.18 -22.67 -26.51
C VAL A 44 19.57 -23.74 -25.59
N ASN A 45 19.23 -23.36 -24.33
CA ASN A 45 18.63 -24.21 -23.30
C ASN A 45 19.54 -25.27 -22.62
N THR A 46 20.85 -25.13 -22.67
CA THR A 46 21.71 -25.96 -21.81
C THR A 46 21.77 -25.34 -20.40
N PRO A 47 21.40 -26.09 -19.33
CA PRO A 47 21.51 -25.55 -17.95
C PRO A 47 22.96 -25.15 -17.65
N ILE A 48 23.15 -23.95 -17.11
CA ILE A 48 24.46 -23.55 -16.59
C ILE A 48 24.69 -24.21 -15.24
N SER A 49 25.95 -24.56 -14.94
CA SER A 49 26.26 -25.13 -13.64
C SER A 49 26.01 -24.16 -12.49
N TYR A 50 25.71 -24.69 -11.34
CA TYR A 50 25.50 -23.92 -10.13
C TYR A 50 26.21 -24.56 -8.93
N LYS A 51 26.46 -23.72 -7.91
CA LYS A 51 26.99 -24.13 -6.63
C LYS A 51 25.98 -23.82 -5.53
N LYS A 52 25.63 -24.81 -4.69
CA LYS A 52 24.94 -24.57 -3.42
C LYS A 52 25.92 -23.89 -2.46
N LEU A 53 25.56 -22.72 -1.95
CA LEU A 53 26.40 -21.95 -1.03
C LEU A 53 26.18 -22.38 0.42
N GLY A 54 24.97 -22.84 0.74
CA GLY A 54 24.60 -23.33 2.08
C GLY A 54 23.12 -23.24 2.36
N GLU A 55 22.78 -23.67 3.57
CA GLU A 55 21.47 -23.50 4.20
C GLU A 55 21.65 -22.76 5.52
N THR A 56 20.74 -21.86 5.80
CA THR A 56 20.74 -21.07 7.04
C THR A 56 19.34 -21.07 7.64
N GLN A 57 19.19 -21.53 8.87
CA GLN A 57 17.91 -21.52 9.56
C GLN A 57 17.71 -20.21 10.30
N LEU A 58 16.52 -19.62 10.18
CA LEU A 58 16.07 -18.45 10.93
C LEU A 58 15.48 -18.89 12.29
N ALA A 59 15.42 -17.98 13.25
CA ALA A 59 14.88 -18.25 14.59
C ALA A 59 13.40 -18.72 14.57
N ASN A 60 12.61 -18.27 13.58
CA ASN A 60 11.22 -18.68 13.37
C ASN A 60 11.06 -20.04 12.66
N GLY A 61 12.16 -20.78 12.42
CA GLY A 61 12.16 -22.10 11.78
C GLY A 61 12.22 -22.10 10.25
N LEU A 62 12.10 -20.95 9.57
CA LEU A 62 12.29 -20.86 8.13
C LEU A 62 13.74 -21.14 7.75
N THR A 63 13.95 -21.79 6.58
CA THR A 63 15.30 -22.14 6.09
C THR A 63 15.59 -21.44 4.79
N ILE A 64 16.70 -20.71 4.73
CA ILE A 64 17.22 -20.06 3.53
C ILE A 64 18.12 -21.03 2.78
N HIS A 65 17.78 -21.33 1.53
CA HIS A 65 18.62 -22.09 0.60
C HIS A 65 19.32 -21.14 -0.36
N SER A 66 20.64 -21.10 -0.35
CA SER A 66 21.43 -20.14 -1.12
C SER A 66 22.25 -20.85 -2.21
N TYR A 67 22.19 -20.31 -3.43
CA TYR A 67 22.88 -20.84 -4.61
C TYR A 67 23.57 -19.72 -5.39
N LYS A 68 24.56 -20.09 -6.22
CA LYS A 68 25.22 -19.22 -7.19
C LYS A 68 25.36 -19.93 -8.52
N LEU A 69 24.89 -19.34 -9.61
CA LEU A 69 25.09 -19.82 -10.97
C LEU A 69 26.51 -19.52 -11.45
N ALA A 70 26.99 -20.26 -12.44
CA ALA A 70 28.35 -20.11 -12.99
C ALA A 70 28.57 -18.71 -13.62
N ASN A 71 27.53 -18.05 -14.12
CA ASN A 71 27.60 -16.67 -14.64
C ASN A 71 27.62 -15.61 -13.54
N GLY A 72 27.57 -15.99 -12.27
CA GLY A 72 27.64 -15.07 -11.12
C GLY A 72 26.31 -14.75 -10.45
N TYR A 73 25.16 -15.10 -11.05
CA TYR A 73 23.84 -14.86 -10.53
C TYR A 73 23.63 -15.54 -9.17
N LYS A 74 23.14 -14.81 -8.20
CA LYS A 74 22.81 -15.36 -6.86
C LYS A 74 21.33 -15.66 -6.77
N ILE A 75 20.99 -16.78 -6.12
CA ILE A 75 19.61 -17.20 -5.93
C ILE A 75 19.43 -17.61 -4.47
N SER A 76 18.39 -17.07 -3.84
CA SER A 76 18.01 -17.39 -2.47
C SER A 76 16.55 -17.83 -2.43
N VAL A 77 16.27 -18.93 -1.73
CA VAL A 77 14.94 -19.54 -1.67
C VAL A 77 14.55 -19.78 -0.22
N ILE A 78 13.36 -19.39 0.18
CA ILE A 78 12.75 -19.78 1.46
C ILE A 78 11.41 -20.46 1.18
N PRO A 79 11.32 -21.79 1.37
CA PRO A 79 10.05 -22.51 1.33
C PRO A 79 9.12 -22.08 2.45
N MET A 80 7.86 -21.78 2.11
CA MET A 80 6.79 -21.42 3.05
C MET A 80 5.51 -22.16 2.64
N GLU A 81 5.19 -23.24 3.36
CA GLU A 81 4.08 -24.15 3.02
C GLU A 81 2.73 -23.40 2.93
N GLY A 82 2.04 -23.55 1.82
CA GLY A 82 0.72 -22.95 1.55
C GLY A 82 0.72 -21.45 1.27
N ALA A 83 1.88 -20.81 1.24
CA ALA A 83 1.99 -19.38 0.91
C ALA A 83 2.15 -19.16 -0.61
N PRO A 84 1.63 -18.04 -1.17
CA PRO A 84 1.89 -17.69 -2.56
C PRO A 84 3.39 -17.65 -2.88
N ALA A 85 3.77 -18.12 -4.06
CA ALA A 85 5.14 -17.99 -4.52
C ALA A 85 5.42 -16.56 -4.98
N VAL A 86 6.34 -15.89 -4.31
CA VAL A 86 6.85 -14.56 -4.66
C VAL A 86 8.21 -14.72 -5.32
N VAL A 87 8.29 -14.37 -6.59
CA VAL A 87 9.52 -14.38 -7.40
C VAL A 87 9.94 -12.94 -7.62
N LYS A 88 11.07 -12.54 -7.04
CA LYS A 88 11.56 -11.16 -7.11
C LYS A 88 13.01 -11.09 -7.55
N ASN A 89 13.27 -10.33 -8.61
CA ASN A 89 14.61 -10.05 -9.09
C ASN A 89 15.04 -8.66 -8.68
N TYR A 90 16.13 -8.56 -7.95
CA TYR A 90 16.76 -7.31 -7.53
C TYR A 90 17.93 -6.99 -8.44
N VAL A 91 17.93 -5.82 -9.02
CA VAL A 91 19.06 -5.25 -9.74
C VAL A 91 19.71 -4.20 -8.85
N ASN A 92 21.01 -4.35 -8.58
CA ASN A 92 21.75 -3.44 -7.72
C ASN A 92 22.11 -2.15 -8.49
N VAL A 93 21.08 -1.39 -8.85
CA VAL A 93 21.16 -0.11 -9.58
C VAL A 93 19.93 0.73 -9.30
N GLY A 94 20.09 2.03 -9.16
CA GLY A 94 19.02 3.00 -8.94
C GLY A 94 19.48 4.42 -9.27
N ALA A 95 18.73 5.43 -8.83
CA ALA A 95 18.98 6.83 -9.15
C ALA A 95 20.39 7.34 -8.79
N MET A 96 21.03 6.77 -7.77
CA MET A 96 22.41 7.11 -7.37
C MET A 96 23.47 6.68 -8.39
N ASN A 97 23.12 5.81 -9.33
CA ASN A 97 24.05 5.35 -10.38
C ASN A 97 23.98 6.17 -11.67
N GLU A 98 23.07 7.15 -11.71
CA GLU A 98 22.81 7.97 -12.87
C GLU A 98 23.77 9.18 -12.94
N THR A 99 24.16 9.57 -14.15
CA THR A 99 24.87 10.83 -14.40
C THR A 99 23.88 11.94 -14.71
N ALA A 100 24.30 13.19 -14.66
CA ALA A 100 23.43 14.35 -14.83
C ALA A 100 22.71 14.40 -16.20
N ASP A 101 23.24 13.75 -17.22
CA ASP A 101 22.73 13.72 -18.58
C ASP A 101 21.70 12.61 -18.84
N ILE A 102 21.55 11.64 -17.91
CA ILE A 102 20.64 10.48 -18.03
C ILE A 102 19.75 10.27 -16.80
N LYS A 103 19.30 11.37 -16.20
CA LYS A 103 18.46 11.33 -15.02
C LYS A 103 17.12 10.64 -15.27
N GLY A 104 16.72 9.77 -14.31
CA GLY A 104 15.49 8.98 -14.38
C GLY A 104 15.61 7.72 -15.24
N ILE A 105 16.80 7.41 -15.79
CA ILE A 105 17.00 6.26 -16.67
C ILE A 105 16.77 4.92 -15.97
N SER A 106 17.04 4.82 -14.65
CA SER A 106 16.77 3.59 -13.89
C SER A 106 15.28 3.30 -13.83
N HIS A 107 14.48 4.31 -13.51
CA HIS A 107 13.02 4.25 -13.50
C HIS A 107 12.45 4.03 -14.92
N PHE A 108 13.02 4.71 -15.90
CA PHE A 108 12.63 4.50 -17.30
C PHE A 108 12.86 3.05 -17.76
N LEU A 109 13.98 2.42 -17.36
CA LEU A 109 14.26 1.01 -17.65
C LEU A 109 13.32 0.06 -16.90
N GLU A 110 12.89 0.43 -15.70
CA GLU A 110 11.85 -0.31 -14.98
C GLU A 110 10.58 -0.42 -15.81
N HIS A 111 10.09 0.69 -16.37
CA HIS A 111 8.94 0.72 -17.27
C HIS A 111 9.18 -0.08 -18.56
N MET A 112 10.37 0.03 -19.13
CA MET A 112 10.71 -0.71 -20.35
C MET A 112 10.62 -2.23 -20.19
N ALA A 113 10.78 -2.76 -18.98
CA ALA A 113 10.66 -4.18 -18.71
C ALA A 113 9.25 -4.74 -18.96
N PHE A 114 8.23 -3.88 -18.91
CA PHE A 114 6.84 -4.22 -19.21
C PHE A 114 6.46 -3.99 -20.69
N ASN A 115 7.33 -3.37 -21.47
CA ASN A 115 7.09 -3.04 -22.87
C ASN A 115 7.49 -4.14 -23.87
N GLY A 116 7.95 -5.29 -23.33
CA GLY A 116 8.24 -6.47 -24.15
C GLY A 116 9.70 -6.88 -24.16
N THR A 117 9.94 -8.06 -24.75
CA THR A 117 11.26 -8.70 -24.84
C THR A 117 11.54 -9.18 -26.26
N ASN A 118 12.81 -9.43 -26.61
CA ASN A 118 13.18 -9.85 -27.96
C ASN A 118 12.85 -11.32 -28.26
N GLY A 119 12.81 -12.21 -27.23
CA GLY A 119 12.69 -13.65 -27.39
C GLY A 119 14.00 -14.29 -27.81
N GLU A 120 15.14 -13.69 -27.43
CA GLU A 120 16.47 -14.17 -27.77
C GLU A 120 17.09 -15.03 -26.66
N ASN A 121 18.14 -15.77 -26.98
CA ASN A 121 18.94 -16.56 -26.02
C ASN A 121 18.12 -17.54 -25.16
N GLY A 122 16.95 -17.98 -25.65
CA GLY A 122 16.07 -18.91 -24.94
C GLY A 122 15.08 -18.22 -23.99
N HIS A 123 15.06 -16.89 -23.96
CA HIS A 123 14.03 -16.15 -23.28
C HIS A 123 12.71 -16.14 -24.05
N GLU A 124 11.63 -15.86 -23.35
CA GLU A 124 10.31 -15.80 -23.94
C GLU A 124 10.11 -14.48 -24.67
N LYS A 125 9.57 -14.50 -25.88
CA LYS A 125 9.10 -13.29 -26.56
C LYS A 125 7.83 -12.80 -25.86
N LEU A 126 7.92 -11.66 -25.18
CA LEU A 126 6.80 -10.96 -24.60
C LEU A 126 6.48 -9.73 -25.46
N ASN A 127 5.22 -9.49 -25.74
CA ASN A 127 4.75 -8.22 -26.29
C ASN A 127 4.46 -7.25 -25.14
N VAL A 128 4.07 -6.04 -25.46
CA VAL A 128 3.65 -5.01 -24.49
C VAL A 128 2.54 -5.55 -23.58
N GLY A 129 2.75 -5.47 -22.27
CA GLY A 129 1.81 -5.94 -21.25
C GLY A 129 1.70 -7.47 -21.10
N ASP A 130 2.39 -8.28 -21.91
CA ASP A 130 2.32 -9.75 -21.81
C ASP A 130 2.85 -10.27 -20.47
N SER A 131 3.78 -9.56 -19.82
CA SER A 131 4.23 -9.87 -18.46
C SER A 131 3.08 -9.86 -17.46
N PHE A 132 2.25 -8.80 -17.46
CA PHE A 132 1.04 -8.72 -16.63
C PHE A 132 0.05 -9.83 -17.00
N LYS A 133 -0.31 -9.95 -18.28
CA LYS A 133 -1.26 -10.94 -18.78
C LYS A 133 -0.94 -12.36 -18.35
N LYS A 134 0.33 -12.75 -18.43
CA LYS A 134 0.77 -14.10 -18.06
C LYS A 134 0.67 -14.35 -16.57
N ILE A 135 0.98 -13.36 -15.74
CA ILE A 135 0.87 -13.47 -14.29
C ILE A 135 -0.59 -13.42 -13.86
N ASP A 136 -1.39 -12.53 -14.43
CA ASP A 136 -2.84 -12.47 -14.20
C ASP A 136 -3.52 -13.80 -14.56
N ALA A 137 -3.11 -14.43 -15.67
CA ALA A 137 -3.63 -15.74 -16.10
C ALA A 137 -3.29 -16.90 -15.13
N MET A 138 -2.34 -16.70 -14.21
CA MET A 138 -2.03 -17.61 -13.11
C MET A 138 -2.68 -17.18 -11.78
N GLY A 139 -3.58 -16.18 -11.82
CA GLY A 139 -4.21 -15.61 -10.65
C GLY A 139 -3.28 -14.77 -9.77
N GLY A 140 -2.18 -14.28 -10.34
CA GLY A 140 -1.17 -13.52 -9.63
C GLY A 140 -1.24 -12.02 -9.86
N TRP A 141 -0.19 -11.34 -9.45
CA TRP A 141 0.07 -9.93 -9.73
C TRP A 141 1.55 -9.72 -10.00
N ALA A 142 1.88 -8.72 -10.81
CA ALA A 142 3.25 -8.28 -11.08
C ALA A 142 3.40 -6.79 -10.78
N ASN A 143 4.61 -6.40 -10.39
CA ASN A 143 4.98 -5.00 -10.16
C ASN A 143 6.50 -4.84 -10.25
N ALA A 144 6.95 -3.59 -10.24
CA ALA A 144 8.36 -3.23 -10.10
C ALA A 144 8.52 -1.98 -9.25
N SER A 145 9.74 -1.68 -8.84
CA SER A 145 10.05 -0.42 -8.16
C SER A 145 11.49 0.00 -8.39
N THR A 146 11.71 1.31 -8.46
CA THR A 146 13.04 1.93 -8.48
C THR A 146 13.18 2.89 -7.31
N ASN A 147 14.32 2.80 -6.62
CA ASN A 147 14.67 3.77 -5.58
C ASN A 147 16.09 4.31 -5.81
N TYR A 148 16.67 4.97 -4.80
CA TYR A 148 18.01 5.53 -4.90
C TYR A 148 19.10 4.51 -5.28
N ALA A 149 18.94 3.25 -4.86
CA ALA A 149 20.02 2.26 -4.94
C ALA A 149 19.64 0.95 -5.65
N ILE A 150 18.36 0.67 -5.81
CA ILE A 150 17.85 -0.63 -6.27
C ILE A 150 16.73 -0.41 -7.28
N THR A 151 16.69 -1.28 -8.30
CA THR A 151 15.51 -1.52 -9.13
C THR A 151 15.09 -2.96 -8.93
N ASP A 152 13.83 -3.25 -8.68
CA ASP A 152 13.34 -4.61 -8.50
C ASP A 152 12.10 -4.90 -9.35
N TYR A 153 11.96 -6.17 -9.72
CA TYR A 153 10.84 -6.72 -10.50
C TYR A 153 10.26 -7.88 -9.72
N VAL A 154 8.98 -7.87 -9.48
CA VAL A 154 8.29 -8.87 -8.66
C VAL A 154 7.06 -9.41 -9.35
N ASN A 155 6.85 -10.71 -9.20
CA ASN A 155 5.54 -11.30 -9.40
C ASN A 155 5.19 -12.28 -8.27
N SER A 156 3.91 -12.47 -8.03
CA SER A 156 3.40 -13.38 -7.00
C SER A 156 2.22 -14.15 -7.57
N THR A 157 2.20 -15.47 -7.38
CA THR A 157 1.06 -16.32 -7.76
C THR A 157 0.76 -17.38 -6.70
N PRO A 158 -0.50 -17.83 -6.59
CA PRO A 158 -0.91 -18.87 -5.63
C PRO A 158 -0.51 -20.31 -6.05
N GLN A 159 0.21 -20.52 -7.16
CA GLN A 159 0.66 -21.83 -7.67
C GLN A 159 -0.52 -22.82 -7.91
N LEU A 160 -1.58 -22.38 -8.58
CA LEU A 160 -2.77 -23.19 -8.82
C LEU A 160 -2.69 -24.02 -10.10
N GLY A 161 -1.86 -23.59 -11.07
CA GLY A 161 -1.71 -24.25 -12.36
C GLY A 161 -0.44 -25.07 -12.47
N GLU A 162 -0.43 -25.98 -13.44
CA GLU A 162 0.76 -26.78 -13.75
C GLU A 162 1.89 -25.88 -14.29
N ASN A 163 3.09 -26.01 -13.74
CA ASN A 163 4.30 -25.26 -14.09
C ASN A 163 4.21 -23.73 -13.86
N ASP A 164 3.36 -23.25 -12.96
CA ASP A 164 3.22 -21.80 -12.70
C ASP A 164 4.54 -21.20 -12.20
N LEU A 165 5.27 -21.88 -11.33
CA LEU A 165 6.59 -21.44 -10.86
C LEU A 165 7.60 -21.27 -12.03
N GLU A 166 7.61 -22.20 -12.98
CA GLU A 166 8.48 -22.11 -14.16
C GLU A 166 8.10 -20.91 -15.04
N LYS A 167 6.80 -20.68 -15.26
CA LYS A 167 6.28 -19.52 -16.01
C LYS A 167 6.65 -18.20 -15.33
N GLN A 168 6.45 -18.09 -13.98
CA GLN A 168 6.84 -16.91 -13.20
C GLN A 168 8.33 -16.58 -13.36
N ILE A 169 9.20 -17.59 -13.17
CA ILE A 169 10.66 -17.41 -13.27
C ILE A 169 11.05 -17.01 -14.70
N LYS A 170 10.41 -17.59 -15.74
CA LYS A 170 10.68 -17.23 -17.14
C LYS A 170 10.28 -15.79 -17.46
N VAL A 171 9.13 -15.31 -16.97
CA VAL A 171 8.72 -13.92 -17.14
C VAL A 171 9.74 -12.97 -16.52
N ILE A 172 10.11 -13.18 -15.27
CA ILE A 172 11.12 -12.34 -14.58
C ILE A 172 12.48 -12.38 -15.29
N ALA A 173 12.91 -13.54 -15.74
CA ALA A 173 14.20 -13.67 -16.46
C ALA A 173 14.17 -12.93 -17.80
N SER A 174 13.09 -13.04 -18.56
CA SER A 174 12.95 -12.32 -19.85
C SER A 174 12.92 -10.80 -19.62
N MET A 175 12.22 -10.33 -18.59
CA MET A 175 12.20 -8.91 -18.18
C MET A 175 13.57 -8.42 -17.69
N ALA A 176 14.42 -9.27 -17.09
CA ALA A 176 15.73 -8.89 -16.60
C ALA A 176 16.82 -8.94 -17.66
N GLU A 177 16.80 -9.92 -18.57
CA GLU A 177 17.92 -10.28 -19.44
C GLU A 177 17.71 -9.98 -20.94
N ASP A 178 16.45 -9.71 -21.40
CA ASP A 178 16.12 -9.70 -22.83
C ASP A 178 15.16 -8.58 -23.29
N LEU A 179 15.29 -7.37 -22.74
CA LEU A 179 14.39 -6.25 -23.04
C LEU A 179 14.39 -5.83 -24.53
N GLU A 180 13.21 -5.53 -25.06
CA GLU A 180 13.05 -4.87 -26.37
C GLU A 180 13.28 -3.35 -26.24
N LEU A 181 14.49 -2.91 -26.48
CA LEU A 181 14.90 -1.49 -26.41
C LEU A 181 14.98 -0.86 -27.81
N SER A 182 13.89 -0.96 -28.59
CA SER A 182 13.79 -0.31 -29.90
C SER A 182 13.45 1.19 -29.75
N ASP A 183 13.82 2.01 -30.75
CA ASP A 183 13.46 3.45 -30.77
C ASP A 183 11.95 3.66 -30.64
N LYS A 184 11.14 2.79 -31.24
CA LYS A 184 9.70 2.84 -31.18
C LYS A 184 9.18 2.63 -29.75
N MET A 185 9.70 1.64 -29.01
CA MET A 185 9.25 1.33 -27.66
C MET A 185 9.72 2.40 -26.67
N ILE A 186 10.94 2.89 -26.81
CA ILE A 186 11.48 3.99 -26.01
C ILE A 186 10.65 5.28 -26.20
N ALA A 187 10.35 5.63 -27.47
CA ALA A 187 9.53 6.81 -27.75
C ALA A 187 8.09 6.68 -27.17
N LYS A 188 7.51 5.47 -27.24
CA LYS A 188 6.21 5.17 -26.67
C LYS A 188 6.18 5.40 -25.16
N GLU A 189 7.17 4.88 -24.43
CA GLU A 189 7.16 4.86 -22.97
C GLU A 189 7.49 6.19 -22.30
N LYS A 190 8.06 7.15 -23.04
CA LYS A 190 8.36 8.48 -22.50
C LYS A 190 7.11 9.19 -21.93
N ASN A 191 5.97 9.08 -22.58
CA ASN A 191 4.76 9.77 -22.14
C ASN A 191 4.17 9.18 -20.84
N PRO A 192 3.98 7.85 -20.68
CA PRO A 192 3.57 7.26 -19.41
C PRO A 192 4.47 7.66 -18.24
N VAL A 193 5.79 7.57 -18.42
CA VAL A 193 6.75 7.97 -17.39
C VAL A 193 6.65 9.46 -17.04
N CYS A 194 6.49 10.33 -18.05
CA CYS A 194 6.27 11.76 -17.81
C CYS A 194 4.97 12.03 -17.05
N SER A 195 3.90 11.28 -17.34
CA SER A 195 2.62 11.40 -16.61
C SER A 195 2.74 10.99 -15.16
N GLU A 196 3.47 9.91 -14.89
CA GLU A 196 3.76 9.49 -13.52
C GLU A 196 4.59 10.54 -12.76
N ILE A 197 5.62 11.08 -13.40
CA ILE A 197 6.41 12.18 -12.86
C ILE A 197 5.49 13.35 -12.46
N ASN A 198 4.57 13.74 -13.30
CA ASN A 198 3.63 14.82 -12.97
C ASN A 198 2.72 14.49 -11.80
N MET A 199 2.18 13.26 -11.73
CA MET A 199 1.36 12.79 -10.61
C MET A 199 2.10 12.90 -9.28
N ILE A 200 3.36 12.53 -9.27
CA ILE A 200 4.17 12.58 -8.06
C ILE A 200 4.54 14.04 -7.70
N LEU A 201 4.65 14.93 -8.69
CA LEU A 201 4.86 16.35 -8.48
C LEU A 201 3.65 17.06 -7.85
N ASP A 202 2.49 16.47 -7.89
CA ASP A 202 1.30 16.94 -7.23
C ASP A 202 1.23 16.51 -5.74
N ASP A 203 2.19 15.69 -5.23
CA ASP A 203 2.27 15.28 -3.82
C ASP A 203 3.33 16.05 -3.00
N PRO A 204 2.92 16.97 -2.10
CA PRO A 204 3.83 17.76 -1.30
C PRO A 204 4.69 16.97 -0.31
N GLN A 205 4.18 15.87 0.24
CA GLN A 205 4.90 15.04 1.21
C GLN A 205 6.12 14.40 0.55
N THR A 206 5.91 13.95 -0.64
CA THR A 206 6.91 13.34 -1.48
C THR A 206 8.04 14.32 -1.84
N ILE A 207 7.69 15.58 -2.19
CA ILE A 207 8.66 16.67 -2.39
C ILE A 207 9.46 16.92 -1.11
N ALA A 208 8.77 17.00 0.03
CA ALA A 208 9.40 17.25 1.31
C ALA A 208 10.41 16.15 1.69
N LEU A 209 10.06 14.88 1.45
CA LEU A 209 10.93 13.73 1.74
C LEU A 209 12.21 13.77 0.89
N ASP A 210 12.08 13.95 -0.43
CA ASP A 210 13.23 14.03 -1.34
C ASP A 210 14.16 15.19 -0.94
N GLN A 211 13.62 16.38 -0.69
CA GLN A 211 14.43 17.53 -0.24
C GLN A 211 15.10 17.27 1.11
N THR A 212 14.48 16.46 1.97
CA THR A 212 15.06 16.06 3.25
C THR A 212 16.27 15.14 3.03
N VAL A 213 16.15 14.12 2.15
CA VAL A 213 17.27 13.23 1.76
C VAL A 213 18.45 14.03 1.22
N ARG A 214 18.19 14.93 0.26
CA ARG A 214 19.21 15.78 -0.35
C ARG A 214 19.90 16.69 0.64
N SER A 215 19.12 17.29 1.53
CA SER A 215 19.65 18.19 2.56
C SER A 215 20.50 17.43 3.57
N LEU A 216 20.05 16.23 3.99
CA LEU A 216 20.72 15.40 5.00
C LEU A 216 22.09 14.90 4.53
N TYR A 217 22.22 14.53 3.25
CA TYR A 217 23.44 13.97 2.70
C TYR A 217 24.20 14.94 1.80
N ASN A 218 23.76 16.22 1.73
CA ASN A 218 24.36 17.25 0.88
C ASN A 218 24.57 16.78 -0.57
N ILE A 219 23.54 16.07 -1.09
CA ILE A 219 23.57 15.51 -2.44
C ILE A 219 23.42 16.66 -3.43
N LYS A 220 24.49 16.96 -4.16
CA LYS A 220 24.56 18.09 -5.10
C LYS A 220 24.59 17.69 -6.56
N ASN A 221 25.09 16.50 -6.87
CA ASN A 221 25.20 15.96 -8.23
C ASN A 221 25.67 14.50 -8.12
N PRO A 222 25.11 13.55 -8.83
CA PRO A 222 24.27 13.61 -10.01
C PRO A 222 22.75 13.68 -9.74
N THR A 223 22.31 13.84 -8.51
CA THR A 223 20.91 13.67 -8.07
C THR A 223 20.19 14.98 -7.75
N ASP A 224 20.40 16.04 -8.53
CA ASP A 224 19.63 17.27 -8.38
C ASP A 224 18.18 17.13 -8.83
N GLU A 225 17.83 15.98 -9.39
CA GLU A 225 16.48 15.56 -9.76
C GLU A 225 16.13 14.25 -9.06
N MET A 226 14.90 13.93 -9.02
CA MET A 226 14.20 12.79 -8.45
C MET A 226 14.75 11.42 -8.85
N VAL A 227 14.33 10.37 -8.12
CA VAL A 227 14.54 8.98 -8.54
C VAL A 227 14.06 8.75 -9.97
N GLY A 228 12.87 9.27 -10.35
CA GLY A 228 12.34 9.21 -11.72
C GLY A 228 12.90 10.25 -12.71
N GLY A 229 13.78 11.17 -12.27
CA GLY A 229 14.25 12.27 -13.08
C GLY A 229 13.22 13.41 -13.19
N SER A 230 13.17 14.10 -14.31
CA SER A 230 12.18 15.13 -14.66
C SER A 230 11.57 14.83 -16.02
N VAL A 231 10.43 15.44 -16.31
CA VAL A 231 9.80 15.35 -17.65
C VAL A 231 10.83 15.70 -18.74
N GLN A 232 11.65 16.72 -18.50
CA GLN A 232 12.65 17.14 -19.47
C GLN A 232 13.78 16.12 -19.62
N SER A 233 14.30 15.55 -18.51
CA SER A 233 15.37 14.54 -18.58
C SER A 233 14.90 13.27 -19.29
N ILE A 234 13.67 12.80 -19.02
CA ILE A 234 13.08 11.63 -19.69
C ILE A 234 12.88 11.88 -21.20
N LYS A 235 12.38 13.04 -21.59
CA LYS A 235 12.23 13.40 -23.02
C LYS A 235 13.59 13.42 -23.76
N ASN A 236 14.67 13.77 -23.07
CA ASN A 236 16.01 13.85 -23.64
C ASN A 236 16.74 12.49 -23.75
N LEU A 237 16.30 11.45 -23.04
CA LEU A 237 16.93 10.12 -23.11
C LEU A 237 16.96 9.62 -24.56
N THR A 238 18.12 9.16 -25.01
CA THR A 238 18.27 8.51 -26.30
C THR A 238 18.25 6.98 -26.15
N ARG A 239 18.01 6.27 -27.26
CA ARG A 239 18.10 4.80 -27.26
C ARG A 239 19.50 4.33 -26.82
N ASP A 240 20.54 4.99 -27.28
CA ASP A 240 21.92 4.64 -26.94
C ASP A 240 22.18 4.78 -25.42
N ASP A 241 21.62 5.80 -24.79
CA ASP A 241 21.72 5.97 -23.34
C ASP A 241 21.07 4.78 -22.61
N VAL A 242 19.83 4.43 -22.99
CA VAL A 242 19.06 3.34 -22.40
C VAL A 242 19.77 1.99 -22.58
N VAL A 243 20.21 1.67 -23.80
CA VAL A 243 20.91 0.42 -24.12
C VAL A 243 22.26 0.34 -23.39
N ASN A 244 23.02 1.43 -23.34
CA ASN A 244 24.31 1.46 -22.65
C ASN A 244 24.13 1.26 -21.15
N TYR A 245 23.12 1.90 -20.53
CA TYR A 245 22.83 1.76 -19.13
C TYR A 245 22.36 0.35 -18.78
N TYR A 246 21.45 -0.22 -19.56
CA TYR A 246 21.00 -1.59 -19.44
C TYR A 246 22.16 -2.59 -19.51
N ASN A 247 23.00 -2.51 -20.54
CA ASN A 247 24.14 -3.40 -20.70
C ASN A 247 25.21 -3.25 -19.61
N LYS A 248 25.32 -2.07 -19.00
CA LYS A 248 26.25 -1.81 -17.90
C LYS A 248 25.80 -2.41 -16.58
N TYR A 249 24.53 -2.35 -16.26
CA TYR A 249 24.03 -2.66 -14.92
C TYR A 249 23.20 -3.95 -14.83
N TYR A 250 22.54 -4.39 -15.90
CA TYR A 250 21.76 -5.61 -15.94
C TYR A 250 22.65 -6.80 -16.31
N THR A 251 23.50 -7.18 -15.38
CA THR A 251 24.49 -8.28 -15.53
C THR A 251 24.28 -9.31 -14.42
N PRO A 252 24.56 -10.60 -14.68
CA PRO A 252 24.27 -11.68 -13.73
C PRO A 252 24.87 -11.49 -12.33
N ASP A 253 26.06 -10.94 -12.23
CA ASP A 253 26.74 -10.68 -10.95
C ASP A 253 26.20 -9.48 -10.19
N ASN A 254 25.32 -8.68 -10.83
CA ASN A 254 24.64 -7.52 -10.24
C ASN A 254 23.17 -7.77 -9.92
N MET A 255 22.67 -8.94 -10.23
CA MET A 255 21.28 -9.31 -9.99
C MET A 255 21.21 -10.43 -8.97
N ASN A 256 20.11 -10.43 -8.19
CA ASN A 256 19.83 -11.46 -7.21
C ASN A 256 18.36 -11.87 -7.34
N LEU A 257 18.12 -13.17 -7.54
CA LEU A 257 16.78 -13.73 -7.52
C LEU A 257 16.45 -14.20 -6.11
N VAL A 258 15.34 -13.75 -5.58
CA VAL A 258 14.82 -14.18 -4.28
C VAL A 258 13.44 -14.79 -4.50
N ILE A 259 13.24 -16.01 -4.02
CA ILE A 259 11.97 -16.72 -4.15
C ILE A 259 11.52 -17.19 -2.76
N THR A 260 10.28 -16.87 -2.41
CA THR A 260 9.66 -17.30 -1.16
C THR A 260 8.25 -17.83 -1.46
N GLY A 261 7.73 -18.70 -0.62
CA GLY A 261 6.39 -19.28 -0.79
C GLY A 261 6.40 -20.81 -0.83
N ASP A 262 5.29 -21.40 -1.26
CA ASP A 262 5.17 -22.86 -1.36
C ASP A 262 5.92 -23.39 -2.60
N VAL A 263 7.22 -23.46 -2.47
CA VAL A 263 8.16 -23.82 -3.56
C VAL A 263 9.21 -24.83 -3.11
N ASN A 264 9.68 -25.64 -4.04
CA ASN A 264 10.76 -26.59 -3.82
C ASN A 264 12.11 -25.97 -4.27
N PRO A 265 13.13 -25.81 -3.39
CA PRO A 265 14.41 -25.22 -3.76
C PRO A 265 15.16 -25.95 -4.87
N ASP A 266 15.04 -27.29 -4.96
CA ASP A 266 15.69 -28.08 -6.00
C ASP A 266 15.00 -27.91 -7.37
N GLU A 267 13.70 -27.63 -7.38
CA GLU A 267 12.96 -27.26 -8.58
C GLU A 267 13.33 -25.84 -9.03
N VAL A 268 13.30 -24.88 -8.09
CA VAL A 268 13.70 -23.49 -8.35
C VAL A 268 15.06 -23.42 -9.03
N ILE A 269 16.08 -24.06 -8.45
CA ILE A 269 17.44 -23.99 -9.01
C ILE A 269 17.58 -24.68 -10.37
N LYS A 270 16.82 -25.74 -10.60
CA LYS A 270 16.73 -26.41 -11.91
C LYS A 270 16.17 -25.47 -12.98
N ILE A 271 15.08 -24.78 -12.68
CA ILE A 271 14.44 -23.82 -13.58
C ILE A 271 15.38 -22.66 -13.81
N ALA A 272 15.85 -22.01 -12.72
CA ALA A 272 16.70 -20.84 -12.79
C ALA A 272 18.01 -21.08 -13.55
N SER A 273 18.64 -22.25 -13.39
CA SER A 273 19.86 -22.61 -14.13
C SER A 273 19.68 -22.75 -15.64
N LYS A 274 18.45 -22.99 -16.10
CA LYS A 274 18.09 -23.03 -17.53
C LYS A 274 17.70 -21.65 -18.06
N THR A 275 17.15 -20.80 -17.20
CA THR A 275 16.46 -19.57 -17.57
C THR A 275 17.40 -18.35 -17.47
N PHE A 276 18.12 -18.19 -16.34
CA PHE A 276 19.07 -17.08 -16.14
C PHE A 276 20.44 -17.43 -16.73
N ASN A 277 20.55 -17.34 -18.04
CA ASN A 277 21.72 -17.82 -18.80
C ASN A 277 22.52 -16.70 -19.49
N SER A 278 22.24 -15.44 -19.16
CA SER A 278 22.95 -14.28 -19.72
C SER A 278 24.47 -14.43 -19.60
N LYS A 279 25.16 -14.11 -20.68
CA LYS A 279 26.63 -14.11 -20.80
C LYS A 279 27.23 -12.72 -20.62
N LYS A 280 26.41 -11.73 -20.28
CA LYS A 280 26.91 -10.39 -20.01
C LYS A 280 27.93 -10.43 -18.88
N ILE A 281 29.06 -9.81 -19.09
CA ILE A 281 30.15 -9.74 -18.11
C ILE A 281 30.12 -8.34 -17.47
N SER A 282 30.15 -8.30 -16.15
CA SER A 282 30.29 -7.05 -15.40
C SER A 282 31.54 -6.28 -15.85
N GLN A 283 31.36 -5.00 -16.10
CA GLN A 283 32.48 -4.09 -16.43
C GLN A 283 33.24 -3.59 -15.19
N GLY A 284 33.15 -4.32 -14.08
CA GLY A 284 33.82 -3.99 -12.82
C GLY A 284 33.27 -2.69 -12.20
N ARG A 285 32.38 -2.83 -11.21
CA ARG A 285 31.79 -1.67 -10.53
C ARG A 285 32.63 -1.19 -9.40
N LYS A 286 32.88 0.11 -9.39
CA LYS A 286 33.23 0.82 -8.18
C LYS A 286 32.01 1.62 -7.72
N PHE A 287 31.28 1.10 -6.73
CA PHE A 287 30.35 1.91 -5.97
C PHE A 287 31.14 2.71 -4.95
N GLU A 288 31.44 3.92 -5.25
CA GLU A 288 31.99 4.88 -4.29
C GLU A 288 30.87 5.83 -3.86
N GLU A 289 29.89 5.29 -3.15
CA GLU A 289 28.89 6.11 -2.45
C GLU A 289 29.48 6.50 -1.09
N ASN A 290 30.23 7.58 -1.05
CA ASN A 290 30.63 8.23 0.19
C ASN A 290 29.61 9.31 0.57
N LEU A 291 28.37 8.89 0.84
CA LEU A 291 27.37 9.79 1.41
C LEU A 291 27.79 10.18 2.82
N THR A 292 28.16 11.43 2.99
CA THR A 292 28.52 11.99 4.30
C THR A 292 27.36 12.85 4.79
N PRO A 293 26.71 12.46 5.90
CA PRO A 293 25.62 13.27 6.46
C PRO A 293 26.13 14.64 6.93
N ILE A 294 25.22 15.60 6.95
CA ILE A 294 25.50 16.95 7.47
C ILE A 294 25.98 16.90 8.93
N ASN A 295 26.82 17.85 9.30
CA ASN A 295 27.36 18.00 10.66
C ASN A 295 26.70 19.14 11.46
N LYS A 296 25.70 19.80 10.91
CA LYS A 296 24.85 20.81 11.54
C LYS A 296 23.46 20.76 10.94
N THR A 297 22.47 21.19 11.72
CA THR A 297 21.08 21.27 11.28
C THR A 297 20.92 22.22 10.10
N VAL A 298 20.18 21.75 9.10
CA VAL A 298 19.81 22.52 7.90
C VAL A 298 18.28 22.55 7.81
N ARG A 299 17.69 23.73 7.65
CA ARG A 299 16.26 23.91 7.39
C ARG A 299 16.05 24.46 5.99
N LYS A 300 15.05 23.93 5.29
CA LYS A 300 14.53 24.42 4.02
C LYS A 300 13.03 24.55 4.08
N ASP A 301 12.53 25.68 3.64
CA ASP A 301 11.11 25.99 3.56
C ASP A 301 10.72 26.18 2.09
N PHE A 302 9.57 25.60 1.69
CA PHE A 302 9.00 25.70 0.35
C PHE A 302 7.53 26.07 0.45
N VAL A 303 7.00 26.72 -0.59
CA VAL A 303 5.55 26.94 -0.74
C VAL A 303 5.07 26.08 -1.89
N SER A 304 4.02 25.29 -1.68
CA SER A 304 3.38 24.47 -2.72
C SER A 304 1.91 24.84 -2.83
N ASP A 305 1.45 25.07 -4.05
CA ASP A 305 0.03 25.23 -4.38
C ASP A 305 -0.75 23.92 -4.31
N LYS A 306 -0.04 22.80 -4.19
CA LYS A 306 -0.58 21.45 -4.01
C LYS A 306 -0.73 21.07 -2.53
N ALA A 307 -0.02 21.73 -1.63
CA ALA A 307 -0.09 21.46 -0.20
C ALA A 307 -1.39 22.00 0.40
N THR A 308 -2.07 21.19 1.20
CA THR A 308 -3.32 21.52 1.90
C THR A 308 -3.10 21.81 3.37
N SER A 309 -2.05 21.23 3.92
CA SER A 309 -1.52 21.46 5.25
C SER A 309 -0.01 21.70 5.17
N THR A 310 0.57 22.22 6.24
CA THR A 310 2.03 22.30 6.33
C THR A 310 2.61 20.92 6.57
N GLU A 311 3.44 20.44 5.66
CA GLU A 311 4.21 19.22 5.81
C GLU A 311 5.56 19.53 6.47
N ILE A 312 5.86 18.86 7.58
CA ILE A 312 7.12 19.00 8.32
C ILE A 312 7.83 17.64 8.31
N ILE A 313 9.04 17.59 7.77
CA ILE A 313 9.86 16.38 7.79
C ILE A 313 11.21 16.67 8.45
N LEU A 314 11.55 15.87 9.45
CA LEU A 314 12.87 15.84 10.07
C LEU A 314 13.60 14.58 9.60
N GLY A 315 14.75 14.72 8.96
CA GLY A 315 15.60 13.61 8.52
C GLY A 315 16.81 13.41 9.41
N PHE A 316 17.09 12.16 9.78
CA PHE A 316 18.21 11.75 10.62
C PHE A 316 19.02 10.68 9.92
N ALA A 317 20.34 10.81 9.90
CA ALA A 317 21.23 9.80 9.35
C ALA A 317 21.34 8.60 10.32
N GLY A 318 20.99 7.41 9.84
CA GLY A 318 21.08 6.18 10.62
C GLY A 318 22.44 5.48 10.57
N PRO A 319 22.56 4.27 11.13
CA PRO A 319 23.79 3.49 11.15
C PRO A 319 24.15 2.96 9.76
N LYS A 320 25.40 2.59 9.60
CA LYS A 320 25.86 1.86 8.41
C LYS A 320 25.33 0.43 8.41
N ASN A 321 25.20 -0.16 7.22
CA ASN A 321 24.63 -1.50 7.07
C ASN A 321 25.50 -2.64 7.67
N ASN A 322 26.80 -2.40 7.94
CA ASN A 322 27.75 -3.42 8.39
C ASN A 322 27.88 -3.57 9.91
N ASP A 323 27.24 -2.73 10.72
CA ASP A 323 27.20 -2.87 12.19
C ASP A 323 25.82 -3.36 12.62
N VAL A 324 25.68 -4.68 12.75
CA VAL A 324 24.38 -5.32 13.00
C VAL A 324 23.84 -4.97 14.39
N LYS A 325 24.69 -5.01 15.45
CA LYS A 325 24.25 -4.66 16.80
C LYS A 325 23.77 -3.21 16.88
N GLU A 326 24.52 -2.29 16.26
CA GLU A 326 24.16 -0.87 16.23
C GLU A 326 22.89 -0.64 15.44
N ARG A 327 22.68 -1.39 14.35
CA ARG A 327 21.46 -1.33 13.54
C ARG A 327 20.23 -1.83 14.32
N VAL A 328 20.33 -2.95 15.04
CA VAL A 328 19.23 -3.44 15.88
C VAL A 328 18.94 -2.46 17.03
N ALA A 329 19.96 -1.89 17.66
CA ALA A 329 19.76 -0.87 18.68
C ALA A 329 19.08 0.40 18.11
N TYR A 330 19.40 0.76 16.89
CA TYR A 330 18.74 1.86 16.16
C TYR A 330 17.27 1.57 15.84
N ASP A 331 16.92 0.35 15.40
CA ASP A 331 15.54 -0.06 15.15
C ASP A 331 14.70 0.01 16.46
N VAL A 332 15.29 -0.39 17.59
CA VAL A 332 14.66 -0.24 18.91
C VAL A 332 14.48 1.23 19.28
N ALA A 333 15.49 2.06 19.03
CA ALA A 333 15.43 3.50 19.31
C ALA A 333 14.35 4.21 18.46
N GLN A 334 14.21 3.84 17.17
CA GLN A 334 13.13 4.31 16.31
C GLN A 334 11.78 3.90 16.86
N THR A 335 11.59 2.60 17.18
CA THR A 335 10.35 2.08 17.75
C THR A 335 10.01 2.75 19.09
N TYR A 336 11.02 3.12 19.87
CA TYR A 336 10.80 3.89 21.11
C TYR A 336 10.24 5.29 20.84
N LEU A 337 10.77 6.00 19.86
CA LEU A 337 10.22 7.31 19.46
C LEU A 337 8.76 7.21 18.99
N GLU A 338 8.40 6.11 18.35
CA GLU A 338 7.01 5.84 17.93
C GLU A 338 6.08 5.45 19.10
N SER A 339 6.66 5.03 20.23
CA SER A 339 5.91 4.56 21.38
C SER A 339 5.26 5.73 22.16
N TYR A 340 4.21 5.40 22.91
CA TYR A 340 3.58 6.38 23.77
C TYR A 340 4.52 6.87 24.87
N SER A 341 5.38 5.98 25.40
CA SER A 341 6.33 6.27 26.47
C SER A 341 7.45 7.26 26.09
N SER A 342 7.66 7.52 24.81
CA SER A 342 8.60 8.56 24.36
C SER A 342 8.13 9.99 24.62
N GLY A 343 6.83 10.21 24.83
CA GLY A 343 6.22 11.51 24.98
C GLY A 343 5.94 12.24 23.65
N LEU A 344 6.43 11.73 22.51
CA LEU A 344 6.27 12.40 21.21
C LEU A 344 4.80 12.52 20.81
N LYS A 345 4.06 11.42 20.90
CA LYS A 345 2.63 11.38 20.54
C LYS A 345 1.79 12.31 21.43
N GLN A 346 2.02 12.29 22.76
CA GLN A 346 1.29 13.14 23.70
C GLN A 346 1.53 14.64 23.44
N ASN A 347 2.78 14.99 23.15
CA ASN A 347 3.15 16.38 22.90
C ASN A 347 2.59 16.92 21.58
N LEU A 348 2.40 16.06 20.57
CA LEU A 348 1.81 16.45 19.29
C LEU A 348 0.28 16.47 19.32
N LYS A 349 -0.34 15.62 20.14
CA LYS A 349 -1.80 15.51 20.23
C LYS A 349 -2.47 16.84 20.60
N LYS A 350 -1.83 17.69 21.42
CA LYS A 350 -2.34 19.03 21.76
C LYS A 350 -2.46 19.98 20.55
N PHE A 351 -1.89 19.62 19.41
CA PHE A 351 -2.00 20.32 18.14
C PHE A 351 -2.91 19.60 17.14
N ASN A 352 -3.64 18.56 17.57
CA ASN A 352 -4.45 17.67 16.75
C ASN A 352 -3.67 17.02 15.61
N THR A 353 -2.41 16.65 15.87
CA THR A 353 -1.55 15.99 14.89
C THR A 353 -0.74 14.86 15.52
N GLY A 354 -0.21 13.98 14.68
CA GLY A 354 0.65 12.87 15.07
C GLY A 354 1.89 12.78 14.21
N ALA A 355 2.96 12.16 14.72
CA ALA A 355 4.15 11.87 13.95
C ALA A 355 4.07 10.50 13.29
N TYR A 356 4.46 10.45 12.02
CA TYR A 356 4.80 9.23 11.30
C TYR A 356 6.32 9.11 11.24
N ILE A 357 6.86 7.93 11.58
CA ILE A 357 8.30 7.67 11.58
C ILE A 357 8.57 6.48 10.68
N ASP A 358 9.47 6.62 9.73
CA ASP A 358 9.90 5.54 8.85
C ASP A 358 11.38 5.69 8.48
N SER A 359 11.93 4.66 7.85
CA SER A 359 13.34 4.63 7.45
C SER A 359 13.49 4.32 5.98
N GLU A 360 14.22 5.17 5.30
CA GLU A 360 14.58 4.99 3.89
C GLU A 360 16.03 4.51 3.75
N LYS A 361 16.26 3.59 2.82
CA LYS A 361 17.57 3.09 2.48
C LYS A 361 18.14 3.88 1.29
N ILE A 362 19.23 4.60 1.53
CA ILE A 362 19.80 5.51 0.55
C ILE A 362 20.85 4.84 -0.36
N GLY A 363 21.36 3.66 0.01
CA GLY A 363 22.32 2.93 -0.81
C GLY A 363 22.46 1.46 -0.45
N THR A 364 23.08 0.66 -1.31
CA THR A 364 23.30 -0.79 -1.14
C THR A 364 24.67 -1.19 -0.65
N ASN A 365 25.60 -0.26 -0.57
CA ASN A 365 26.95 -0.53 -0.05
C ASN A 365 26.89 -0.84 1.47
N PRO A 366 27.67 -1.79 2.01
CA PRO A 366 27.79 -2.01 3.46
C PRO A 366 28.16 -0.75 4.26
N ASN A 367 28.80 0.22 3.63
CA ASN A 367 29.12 1.51 4.24
C ASN A 367 28.05 2.59 4.05
N CYS A 368 26.96 2.29 3.34
CA CYS A 368 25.90 3.25 3.09
C CYS A 368 25.01 3.43 4.32
N ALA A 369 24.54 4.65 4.52
CA ALA A 369 23.66 5.00 5.62
C ALA A 369 22.20 4.78 5.26
N ARG A 370 21.38 4.61 6.30
CA ARG A 370 19.93 4.73 6.24
C ARG A 370 19.55 6.14 6.68
N MET A 371 18.38 6.58 6.27
CA MET A 371 17.75 7.77 6.82
C MET A 371 16.51 7.34 7.59
N THR A 372 16.32 7.82 8.82
CA THR A 372 15.00 7.86 9.44
C THR A 372 14.44 9.25 9.29
N TYR A 373 13.17 9.33 8.98
CA TYR A 373 12.48 10.60 8.95
C TYR A 373 11.26 10.58 9.89
N VAL A 374 10.98 11.74 10.47
CA VAL A 374 9.79 12.01 11.28
C VAL A 374 8.96 13.01 10.48
N ALA A 375 7.82 12.57 9.98
CA ALA A 375 6.89 13.38 9.20
C ALA A 375 5.69 13.78 10.04
N VAL A 376 5.25 15.02 9.94
CA VAL A 376 4.07 15.56 10.62
C VAL A 376 3.34 16.56 9.73
N ASN A 377 2.03 16.41 9.65
CA ASN A 377 1.15 17.38 9.03
C ASN A 377 0.64 18.36 10.07
N SER A 378 0.58 19.64 9.76
CA SER A 378 0.14 20.68 10.69
C SER A 378 -0.69 21.73 9.98
N ASP A 379 -1.62 22.32 10.74
CA ASP A 379 -2.19 23.63 10.40
C ASP A 379 -1.06 24.65 10.26
N GLU A 380 -1.09 25.46 9.22
CA GLU A 380 -0.06 26.48 8.92
C GLU A 380 0.15 27.43 10.11
N ALA A 381 -0.91 27.85 10.77
CA ALA A 381 -0.84 28.77 11.92
C ALA A 381 -0.15 28.13 13.14
N LYS A 382 -0.08 26.79 13.20
CA LYS A 382 0.51 26.03 14.31
C LYS A 382 1.87 25.42 13.96
N SER A 383 2.29 25.46 12.71
CA SER A 383 3.45 24.73 12.18
C SER A 383 4.75 24.92 12.96
N GLU A 384 5.08 26.18 13.32
CA GLU A 384 6.27 26.47 14.13
C GLU A 384 6.16 25.96 15.58
N GLN A 385 4.96 25.93 16.15
CA GLN A 385 4.72 25.37 17.49
C GLN A 385 4.83 23.84 17.46
N VAL A 386 4.34 23.21 16.40
CA VAL A 386 4.47 21.76 16.14
C VAL A 386 5.94 21.39 15.95
N LEU A 387 6.67 22.13 15.13
CA LEU A 387 8.12 21.91 14.94
C LEU A 387 8.88 22.04 16.26
N LYS A 388 8.56 23.04 17.08
CA LYS A 388 9.15 23.19 18.41
C LYS A 388 8.82 22.01 19.32
N ALA A 389 7.58 21.55 19.35
CA ALA A 389 7.15 20.38 20.12
C ALA A 389 7.84 19.08 19.67
N LEU A 390 8.08 18.91 18.36
CA LEU A 390 8.89 17.81 17.83
C LEU A 390 10.30 17.83 18.40
N PHE A 391 10.99 18.97 18.35
CA PHE A 391 12.34 19.13 18.86
C PHE A 391 12.41 18.88 20.38
N GLU A 392 11.48 19.40 21.17
CA GLU A 392 11.40 19.18 22.61
C GLU A 392 11.17 17.70 22.92
N SER A 393 10.26 17.03 22.21
CA SER A 393 9.92 15.64 22.42
C SER A 393 11.07 14.71 22.09
N ILE A 394 11.70 14.87 20.91
CA ILE A 394 12.87 14.05 20.51
C ILE A 394 14.05 14.31 21.47
N SER A 395 14.23 15.53 21.93
CA SER A 395 15.28 15.86 22.91
C SER A 395 15.06 15.17 24.25
N SER A 396 13.80 15.12 24.74
CA SER A 396 13.43 14.51 26.02
C SER A 396 13.41 12.99 25.98
N ALA A 397 13.16 12.38 24.82
CA ALA A 397 13.06 10.95 24.64
C ALA A 397 14.40 10.16 24.77
N LYS A 398 15.48 10.78 25.16
CA LYS A 398 16.85 10.19 25.18
C LYS A 398 17.19 9.35 26.41
N ASN A 399 16.22 8.89 27.17
CA ASN A 399 16.44 8.09 28.37
C ASN A 399 15.34 7.04 28.54
N ILE A 400 15.46 5.94 27.80
CA ILE A 400 14.60 4.78 28.03
C ILE A 400 15.02 4.06 29.32
N ASP A 401 14.06 3.56 30.09
CA ASP A 401 14.28 2.70 31.25
C ASP A 401 14.14 1.21 30.90
N ASP A 402 14.53 0.34 31.86
CA ASP A 402 14.51 -1.12 31.64
C ASP A 402 13.10 -1.67 31.40
N LYS A 403 12.08 -1.09 32.04
CA LYS A 403 10.68 -1.50 31.87
C LYS A 403 10.21 -1.22 30.43
N ASN A 404 10.42 0.00 29.96
CA ASN A 404 10.05 0.38 28.59
C ASN A 404 10.83 -0.40 27.55
N LEU A 405 12.14 -0.65 27.78
CA LEU A 405 12.94 -1.49 26.89
C LEU A 405 12.40 -2.93 26.80
N ALA A 406 12.03 -3.53 27.92
CA ALA A 406 11.46 -4.89 27.93
C ALA A 406 10.15 -4.97 27.11
N ILE A 407 9.29 -3.96 27.25
CA ILE A 407 8.04 -3.84 26.49
C ILE A 407 8.32 -3.72 24.98
N LEU A 408 9.26 -2.86 24.60
CA LEU A 408 9.59 -2.66 23.18
C LEU A 408 10.19 -3.91 22.54
N LYS A 409 11.06 -4.63 23.22
CA LYS A 409 11.60 -5.90 22.73
C LYS A 409 10.49 -6.89 22.40
N GLN A 410 9.52 -7.05 23.30
CA GLN A 410 8.36 -7.91 23.05
C GLN A 410 7.51 -7.44 21.87
N LYS A 411 7.25 -6.13 21.77
CA LYS A 411 6.49 -5.52 20.66
C LYS A 411 7.18 -5.75 19.31
N ILE A 412 8.50 -5.54 19.24
CA ILE A 412 9.29 -5.75 18.03
C ILE A 412 9.26 -7.22 17.61
N LEU A 413 9.48 -8.16 18.53
CA LEU A 413 9.42 -9.59 18.24
C LEU A 413 8.04 -10.02 17.76
N LYS A 414 6.97 -9.57 18.43
CA LYS A 414 5.59 -9.84 18.02
C LYS A 414 5.33 -9.35 16.60
N ASN A 415 5.69 -8.09 16.31
CA ASN A 415 5.46 -7.49 14.99
C ASN A 415 6.27 -8.19 13.89
N ARG A 416 7.53 -8.55 14.19
CA ARG A 416 8.39 -9.30 13.28
C ARG A 416 7.82 -10.68 12.97
N ASN A 417 7.38 -11.43 13.99
CA ASN A 417 6.77 -12.75 13.81
C ASN A 417 5.50 -12.66 12.96
N LYS A 418 4.64 -11.68 13.22
CA LYS A 418 3.44 -11.42 12.42
C LYS A 418 3.78 -11.07 10.96
N ALA A 419 4.79 -10.24 10.75
CA ALA A 419 5.23 -9.85 9.42
C ALA A 419 5.80 -11.04 8.63
N PHE A 420 6.49 -11.96 9.30
CA PHE A 420 7.08 -13.15 8.68
C PHE A 420 6.07 -14.27 8.38
N GLU A 421 4.79 -14.09 8.67
CA GLU A 421 3.69 -14.92 8.16
C GLU A 421 3.43 -14.65 6.65
N TYR A 422 3.94 -13.54 6.09
CA TYR A 422 3.72 -13.14 4.69
C TYR A 422 4.96 -13.40 3.82
N SER A 423 4.79 -14.20 2.77
CA SER A 423 5.87 -14.56 1.85
C SER A 423 6.53 -13.35 1.18
N SER A 424 5.76 -12.33 0.85
CA SER A 424 6.27 -11.06 0.29
C SER A 424 7.16 -10.30 1.26
N VAL A 425 6.80 -10.22 2.54
CA VAL A 425 7.61 -9.55 3.58
C VAL A 425 8.90 -10.31 3.85
N VAL A 426 8.83 -11.65 3.88
CA VAL A 426 10.02 -12.51 4.00
C VAL A 426 10.94 -12.32 2.80
N ASN A 427 10.38 -12.24 1.58
CA ASN A 427 11.13 -11.96 0.35
C ASN A 427 11.89 -10.63 0.43
N ASP A 428 11.23 -9.55 0.83
CA ASP A 428 11.84 -8.22 0.95
C ASP A 428 12.95 -8.18 1.99
N ASN A 429 12.75 -8.81 3.15
CA ASN A 429 13.79 -8.87 4.19
C ASN A 429 15.01 -9.68 3.72
N LEU A 430 14.79 -10.83 3.05
CA LEU A 430 15.88 -11.64 2.50
C LEU A 430 16.61 -10.90 1.36
N GLY A 431 15.87 -10.30 0.44
CA GLY A 431 16.42 -9.52 -0.66
C GLY A 431 17.33 -8.40 -0.18
N ARG A 432 16.87 -7.64 0.80
CA ARG A 432 17.66 -6.57 1.44
C ARG A 432 18.92 -7.11 2.13
N ALA A 433 18.82 -8.21 2.89
CA ALA A 433 19.97 -8.83 3.55
C ALA A 433 21.01 -9.34 2.55
N VAL A 434 20.58 -9.93 1.44
CA VAL A 434 21.47 -10.39 0.34
C VAL A 434 22.17 -9.21 -0.34
N LEU A 435 21.45 -8.14 -0.64
CA LEU A 435 21.99 -6.94 -1.28
C LEU A 435 22.97 -6.19 -0.36
N ASP A 436 22.66 -6.09 0.93
CA ASP A 436 23.54 -5.46 1.93
C ASP A 436 24.78 -6.30 2.24
N ASN A 437 24.82 -7.56 1.74
CA ASN A 437 25.77 -8.58 2.14
C ASN A 437 25.83 -8.71 3.68
N ASN A 438 24.68 -8.63 4.32
CA ASN A 438 24.49 -8.62 5.78
C ASN A 438 23.39 -9.59 6.21
N MET A 439 23.67 -10.88 6.03
CA MET A 439 22.73 -11.95 6.44
C MET A 439 22.55 -12.02 7.96
N GLU A 440 23.55 -11.60 8.74
CA GLU A 440 23.51 -11.60 10.22
C GLU A 440 22.34 -10.75 10.75
N TYR A 441 22.02 -9.64 10.10
CA TYR A 441 20.84 -8.83 10.44
C TYR A 441 19.53 -9.59 10.32
N LEU A 442 19.47 -10.59 9.45
CA LEU A 442 18.28 -11.44 9.31
C LEU A 442 18.32 -12.65 10.25
N THR A 443 19.48 -13.28 10.38
CA THR A 443 19.64 -14.58 11.08
C THR A 443 19.85 -14.44 12.58
N ASP A 444 20.47 -13.37 13.08
CA ASP A 444 20.81 -13.17 14.49
C ASP A 444 20.08 -11.99 15.16
N TYR A 445 19.13 -11.38 14.45
CA TYR A 445 18.37 -10.20 14.91
C TYR A 445 17.76 -10.39 16.30
N GLU A 446 17.10 -11.52 16.52
CA GLU A 446 16.36 -11.80 17.76
C GLU A 446 17.29 -11.99 18.94
N ASN A 447 18.41 -12.72 18.75
CA ASN A 447 19.44 -12.89 19.76
C ASN A 447 20.12 -11.55 20.11
N ILE A 448 20.43 -10.73 19.10
CA ILE A 448 20.99 -9.39 19.32
C ILE A 448 19.99 -8.54 20.11
N LEU A 449 18.73 -8.52 19.70
CA LEU A 449 17.67 -7.75 20.36
C LEU A 449 17.51 -8.14 21.83
N GLU A 450 17.52 -9.44 22.15
CA GLU A 450 17.44 -9.91 23.54
C GLU A 450 18.60 -9.41 24.40
N ASN A 451 19.80 -9.32 23.84
CA ASN A 451 21.02 -8.93 24.56
C ASN A 451 21.26 -7.41 24.62
N LEU A 452 20.45 -6.58 23.97
CA LEU A 452 20.53 -5.12 24.10
C LEU A 452 20.10 -4.66 25.51
N ASN A 453 20.72 -3.61 26.01
CA ASN A 453 20.36 -2.96 27.27
C ASN A 453 20.00 -1.48 27.07
N THR A 454 19.54 -0.82 28.13
CA THR A 454 19.11 0.59 28.07
C THR A 454 20.23 1.54 27.68
N GLU A 455 21.50 1.22 28.01
CA GLU A 455 22.66 2.03 27.61
C GLU A 455 22.85 1.98 26.08
N ASP A 456 22.73 0.80 25.46
CA ASP A 456 22.83 0.62 24.01
C ASP A 456 21.77 1.50 23.29
N ILE A 457 20.52 1.49 23.76
CA ILE A 457 19.43 2.25 23.14
C ILE A 457 19.58 3.74 23.39
N ASN A 458 19.89 4.15 24.62
CA ASN A 458 20.12 5.56 24.94
C ASN A 458 21.31 6.15 24.16
N LYS A 459 22.32 5.34 23.88
CA LYS A 459 23.43 5.71 23.00
C LYS A 459 22.98 5.88 21.55
N ALA A 460 22.14 4.97 21.06
CA ALA A 460 21.58 5.06 19.70
C ALA A 460 20.69 6.31 19.57
N LEU A 461 19.78 6.58 20.52
CA LEU A 461 18.95 7.78 20.56
C LEU A 461 19.78 9.07 20.52
N LYS A 462 20.84 9.14 21.32
CA LYS A 462 21.72 10.32 21.36
C LYS A 462 22.55 10.49 20.10
N LYS A 463 22.99 9.38 19.48
CA LYS A 463 23.86 9.40 18.30
C LYS A 463 23.10 9.70 17.02
N TYR A 464 21.97 9.05 16.82
CA TYR A 464 21.26 9.06 15.54
C TYR A 464 20.13 10.08 15.48
N PHE A 465 19.45 10.36 16.58
CA PHE A 465 18.39 11.37 16.61
C PHE A 465 18.91 12.72 17.17
N ASP A 466 20.11 13.10 16.72
CA ASP A 466 20.79 14.34 17.14
C ASP A 466 20.21 15.55 16.39
N LEU A 467 19.39 16.34 17.10
CA LEU A 467 18.75 17.54 16.54
C LEU A 467 19.73 18.63 16.08
N ASN A 468 21.01 18.52 16.43
CA ASN A 468 22.06 19.43 15.92
C ASN A 468 22.57 19.03 14.54
N LYS A 469 22.14 17.88 14.01
CA LYS A 469 22.58 17.30 12.72
C LYS A 469 21.40 16.75 11.92
N THR A 470 20.24 17.37 12.03
CA THR A 470 19.02 16.99 11.32
C THR A 470 18.77 17.87 10.10
N ALA A 471 18.20 17.28 9.05
CA ALA A 471 17.63 18.03 7.96
C ALA A 471 16.14 18.29 8.28
N VAL A 472 15.73 19.55 8.22
CA VAL A 472 14.34 19.97 8.43
C VAL A 472 13.81 20.49 7.11
N THR A 473 12.75 19.90 6.60
CA THR A 473 12.03 20.40 5.43
C THR A 473 10.62 20.77 5.85
N VAL A 474 10.17 21.96 5.46
CA VAL A 474 8.82 22.45 5.70
C VAL A 474 8.21 22.84 4.37
N VAL A 475 7.07 22.24 4.02
CA VAL A 475 6.30 22.60 2.84
C VAL A 475 5.02 23.28 3.31
N HIS A 476 4.85 24.54 2.94
CA HIS A 476 3.72 25.38 3.33
C HIS A 476 2.63 25.35 2.26
N PRO A 477 1.34 25.33 2.64
CA PRO A 477 0.23 25.37 1.69
C PRO A 477 0.07 26.77 1.09
N GLN A 478 -0.24 26.80 -0.20
CA GLN A 478 -0.71 28.02 -0.88
C GLN A 478 -2.23 28.14 -0.78
N LYS A 479 -2.78 28.12 0.41
CA LYS A 479 -4.21 28.17 0.76
C LYS A 479 -5.18 27.49 -0.19
N ASN A 480 -5.69 26.39 0.26
CA ASN A 480 -6.89 25.56 0.01
C ASN A 480 -6.67 24.17 -0.58
N ASN A 481 -7.22 23.20 0.13
CA ASN A 481 -7.98 21.98 -0.26
C ASN A 481 -7.44 20.56 0.08
N GLU A 482 -8.28 19.56 0.03
CA GLU A 482 -8.52 18.36 0.82
C GLU A 482 -8.44 16.98 0.10
N VAL A 483 -8.21 15.81 0.77
CA VAL A 483 -8.06 14.43 0.21
C VAL A 483 -8.79 13.29 0.94
N SER A 484 -9.07 12.14 0.29
CA SER A 484 -9.68 10.92 0.87
C SER A 484 -9.20 9.56 0.33
N PHE A 485 -9.56 8.38 0.95
CA PHE A 485 -9.03 7.02 0.68
C PHE A 485 -9.96 5.81 0.80
N LYS A 486 -9.54 4.60 0.31
CA LYS A 486 -10.25 3.30 0.33
C LYS A 486 -9.40 2.02 0.49
N GLY A 487 -10.05 0.89 0.81
CA GLY A 487 -9.53 -0.41 1.22
C GLY A 487 -10.00 -1.70 0.47
N LYS A 488 -9.95 -2.94 0.96
CA LYS A 488 -9.65 -4.24 0.30
C LYS A 488 -10.56 -5.47 0.53
N ALA A 489 -10.31 -6.60 -0.18
CA ALA A 489 -10.99 -7.90 -0.27
C ALA A 489 -10.16 -9.16 0.12
N ARG A 490 -10.74 -10.40 0.27
CA ARG A 490 -10.08 -11.60 0.85
C ARG A 490 -10.63 -13.02 0.56
N THR A 491 -9.95 -14.11 1.01
CA THR A 491 -9.82 -15.54 0.65
C THR A 491 -10.62 -16.61 1.41
N PRO A 492 -10.82 -17.87 0.83
CA PRO A 492 -11.55 -18.95 1.48
C PRO A 492 -10.87 -19.57 2.71
N ILE A 493 -11.68 -20.17 3.54
CA ILE A 493 -11.34 -20.74 4.82
C ILE A 493 -11.51 -22.27 4.74
N LYS A 494 -10.51 -23.02 5.23
CA LYS A 494 -10.63 -24.48 5.38
C LYS A 494 -11.69 -24.79 6.44
N GLN A 495 -12.70 -25.57 6.07
CA GLN A 495 -13.85 -25.87 6.92
C GLN A 495 -13.47 -26.63 8.18
N GLU A 496 -12.42 -27.46 8.13
CA GLU A 496 -11.89 -28.16 9.30
C GLU A 496 -11.26 -27.22 10.35
N ASN A 497 -10.94 -25.99 9.99
CA ASN A 497 -10.31 -25.01 10.88
C ASN A 497 -11.33 -24.06 11.52
N VAL A 498 -12.61 -24.19 11.21
CA VAL A 498 -13.65 -23.27 11.72
C VAL A 498 -14.68 -24.00 12.57
N GLU A 499 -15.19 -23.28 13.56
CA GLU A 499 -16.28 -23.72 14.41
C GLU A 499 -17.22 -22.54 14.66
N GLU A 500 -18.54 -22.80 14.68
CA GLU A 500 -19.56 -21.79 14.97
C GLU A 500 -20.36 -22.21 16.19
N ILE A 501 -20.62 -21.29 17.11
CA ILE A 501 -21.43 -21.48 18.32
C ILE A 501 -22.34 -20.28 18.49
N LYS A 502 -23.61 -20.55 18.88
CA LYS A 502 -24.53 -19.48 19.28
C LYS A 502 -24.63 -19.40 20.79
N LEU A 503 -24.43 -18.20 21.35
CA LEU A 503 -24.55 -17.94 22.77
C LEU A 503 -26.02 -17.67 23.19
N PRO A 504 -26.37 -17.93 24.47
CA PRO A 504 -27.72 -17.66 25.01
C PRO A 504 -28.16 -16.19 24.94
N ASN A 505 -27.20 -15.26 24.90
CA ASN A 505 -27.44 -13.81 24.76
C ASN A 505 -27.50 -13.34 23.29
N ASN A 506 -27.65 -14.29 22.35
CA ASN A 506 -27.85 -14.14 20.92
C ASN A 506 -26.58 -13.75 20.11
N PHE A 507 -25.39 -13.74 20.69
CA PHE A 507 -24.16 -13.61 19.88
C PHE A 507 -23.91 -14.90 19.07
N ASP A 508 -23.57 -14.72 17.79
CA ASP A 508 -23.01 -15.76 16.93
C ASP A 508 -21.50 -15.72 17.05
N VAL A 509 -20.85 -16.85 17.39
CA VAL A 509 -19.42 -16.92 17.67
C VAL A 509 -18.74 -17.81 16.65
N GLY A 510 -17.77 -17.25 15.92
CA GLY A 510 -16.93 -17.96 14.96
C GLY A 510 -15.50 -18.15 15.47
N PHE A 511 -14.99 -19.38 15.42
CA PHE A 511 -13.61 -19.69 15.76
C PHE A 511 -12.81 -20.11 14.54
N TYR A 512 -11.55 -19.68 14.50
CA TYR A 512 -10.56 -20.12 13.51
C TYR A 512 -9.35 -20.77 14.20
N LYS A 513 -9.10 -22.07 13.92
CA LYS A 513 -7.95 -22.80 14.44
C LYS A 513 -6.67 -22.38 13.69
N THR A 514 -5.63 -22.02 14.44
CA THR A 514 -4.40 -21.48 13.89
C THR A 514 -3.15 -22.05 14.58
N LYS A 515 -2.03 -22.03 13.88
CA LYS A 515 -0.69 -22.30 14.46
C LYS A 515 -0.08 -21.04 15.12
N SER A 516 -0.67 -19.85 14.91
CA SER A 516 -0.18 -18.58 15.48
C SER A 516 -0.25 -18.56 17.00
N ASN A 517 0.75 -18.00 17.66
CA ASN A 517 0.77 -17.75 19.10
C ASN A 517 0.14 -16.39 19.49
N ASN A 518 -0.29 -15.58 18.51
CA ASN A 518 -1.01 -14.35 18.77
C ASN A 518 -2.47 -14.65 19.05
N PHE A 519 -3.08 -13.86 19.92
CA PHE A 519 -4.52 -13.85 20.15
C PHE A 519 -5.15 -12.71 19.39
N ASN A 520 -6.18 -13.01 18.58
CA ASN A 520 -6.95 -12.02 17.84
C ASN A 520 -8.44 -12.25 18.14
N TYR A 521 -9.15 -11.16 18.34
CA TYR A 521 -10.55 -11.13 18.72
C TYR A 521 -11.25 -9.96 18.06
N ILE A 522 -12.42 -10.20 17.49
CA ILE A 522 -13.30 -9.18 16.93
C ILE A 522 -14.67 -9.37 17.57
N VAL A 523 -15.28 -8.29 18.03
CA VAL A 523 -16.69 -8.26 18.40
C VAL A 523 -17.38 -7.15 17.64
N SER A 524 -18.42 -7.52 16.87
CA SER A 524 -19.17 -6.61 16.00
C SER A 524 -20.64 -6.55 16.45
N LEU A 525 -21.14 -5.33 16.62
CA LEU A 525 -22.56 -5.01 16.85
C LEU A 525 -23.10 -4.40 15.56
N VAL A 526 -23.93 -5.14 14.83
CA VAL A 526 -24.44 -4.76 13.51
C VAL A 526 -25.87 -4.28 13.61
N THR A 527 -26.16 -3.04 13.23
CA THR A 527 -27.50 -2.48 13.28
C THR A 527 -28.26 -2.70 11.97
N ASP A 528 -29.56 -3.02 12.07
CA ASP A 528 -30.45 -3.14 10.91
C ASP A 528 -30.88 -1.77 10.35
N LYS A 529 -30.75 -0.71 11.14
CA LYS A 529 -31.02 0.67 10.76
C LYS A 529 -29.94 1.58 11.31
N PRO A 530 -29.22 2.30 10.44
CA PRO A 530 -28.24 3.28 10.89
C PRO A 530 -28.82 4.36 11.80
N TYR A 531 -27.99 4.88 12.71
CA TYR A 531 -28.36 6.06 13.50
C TYR A 531 -28.29 7.30 12.60
N ASN A 532 -29.40 8.07 12.52
CA ASN A 532 -29.50 9.22 11.64
C ASN A 532 -30.17 10.46 12.27
N LYS A 533 -30.19 10.56 13.60
CA LYS A 533 -30.87 11.65 14.28
C LYS A 533 -30.14 13.00 14.12
N LYS A 534 -28.81 13.01 13.97
CA LYS A 534 -28.01 14.24 13.92
C LYS A 534 -26.68 13.99 13.20
N ALA A 535 -26.36 14.87 12.25
CA ALA A 535 -25.10 14.82 11.50
C ALA A 535 -23.89 14.95 12.44
N GLY A 536 -22.80 14.23 12.16
CA GLY A 536 -21.54 14.32 12.88
C GLY A 536 -21.47 13.58 14.23
N VAL A 537 -22.59 13.07 14.74
CA VAL A 537 -22.58 12.37 16.05
C VAL A 537 -21.85 11.05 15.99
N LEU A 538 -21.96 10.32 14.88
CA LEU A 538 -21.28 9.04 14.68
C LEU A 538 -19.78 9.24 14.55
N GLU A 539 -19.34 10.26 13.83
CA GLU A 539 -17.96 10.68 13.68
C GLU A 539 -17.36 11.08 15.04
N VAL A 540 -18.10 11.87 15.83
CA VAL A 540 -17.70 12.26 17.20
C VAL A 540 -17.54 11.03 18.10
N LEU A 541 -18.49 10.10 18.07
CA LEU A 541 -18.40 8.86 18.84
C LEU A 541 -17.17 8.03 18.42
N ASN A 542 -16.87 7.99 17.12
CA ASN A 542 -15.71 7.26 16.60
C ASN A 542 -14.39 7.85 17.12
N GLU A 543 -14.24 9.17 17.16
CA GLU A 543 -13.07 9.82 17.74
C GLU A 543 -12.94 9.58 19.26
N ILE A 544 -14.05 9.57 19.98
CA ILE A 544 -14.07 9.33 21.44
C ILE A 544 -13.54 7.94 21.80
N TYR A 545 -13.74 6.92 20.95
CA TYR A 545 -13.17 5.58 21.17
C TYR A 545 -11.64 5.56 21.24
N ALA A 546 -10.96 6.50 20.64
CA ALA A 546 -9.50 6.62 20.76
C ALA A 546 -9.04 7.24 22.09
N MET A 547 -9.96 7.81 22.89
CA MET A 547 -9.66 8.63 24.07
C MET A 547 -9.82 7.90 25.41
N GLY A 548 -9.63 6.58 25.42
CA GLY A 548 -9.76 5.75 26.62
C GLY A 548 -11.21 5.36 26.94
N THR A 549 -11.44 4.97 28.19
CA THR A 549 -12.75 4.52 28.65
C THR A 549 -13.21 5.29 29.90
N ALA A 550 -14.45 5.11 30.31
CA ALA A 550 -14.95 5.72 31.56
C ALA A 550 -14.26 5.18 32.83
N LYS A 551 -13.60 4.01 32.73
CA LYS A 551 -12.85 3.38 33.84
C LYS A 551 -11.33 3.61 33.76
N THR A 552 -10.82 3.90 32.58
CA THR A 552 -9.39 3.98 32.30
C THR A 552 -9.12 5.27 31.52
N SER A 553 -8.28 6.15 32.10
CA SER A 553 -7.90 7.41 31.41
C SER A 553 -7.21 7.10 30.07
N GLU A 554 -7.17 8.07 29.18
CA GLU A 554 -6.49 7.92 27.89
C GLU A 554 -5.01 7.56 28.07
N GLU A 555 -4.34 8.15 29.04
CA GLU A 555 -2.94 7.86 29.36
C GLU A 555 -2.78 6.42 29.87
N ASP A 556 -3.58 6.02 30.87
CA ASP A 556 -3.55 4.66 31.39
C ASP A 556 -3.95 3.62 30.34
N TRP A 557 -4.93 3.95 29.48
CA TRP A 557 -5.37 3.10 28.37
C TRP A 557 -4.22 2.81 27.40
N ASN A 558 -3.47 3.83 27.01
CA ASN A 558 -2.31 3.67 26.15
C ASN A 558 -1.16 2.97 26.85
N ASN A 559 -0.90 3.24 28.12
CA ASN A 559 0.09 2.53 28.93
C ASN A 559 -0.23 1.03 29.08
N ILE A 560 -1.51 0.67 29.26
CA ILE A 560 -1.95 -0.73 29.33
C ILE A 560 -1.73 -1.41 27.98
N LYS A 561 -2.13 -0.78 26.88
CA LYS A 561 -1.93 -1.34 25.52
C LYS A 561 -0.46 -1.56 25.21
N GLU A 562 0.38 -0.59 25.47
CA GLU A 562 1.83 -0.72 25.21
C GLU A 562 2.48 -1.70 26.18
N GLY A 563 2.17 -1.59 27.48
CA GLY A 563 2.77 -2.41 28.54
C GLY A 563 2.51 -3.92 28.41
N ASN A 564 1.43 -4.29 27.71
CA ASN A 564 1.07 -5.70 27.48
C ASN A 564 1.15 -6.08 26.00
N SER A 565 1.69 -5.22 25.15
CA SER A 565 1.77 -5.44 23.70
C SER A 565 0.41 -5.82 23.08
N LEU A 566 -0.66 -5.22 23.57
CA LEU A 566 -2.01 -5.43 23.03
C LEU A 566 -2.50 -4.24 22.23
N SER A 567 -3.36 -4.52 21.25
CA SER A 567 -4.08 -3.52 20.48
C SER A 567 -5.57 -3.72 20.71
N VAL A 568 -6.27 -2.65 21.04
CA VAL A 568 -7.74 -2.65 21.18
C VAL A 568 -8.26 -1.37 20.56
N ASN A 569 -9.02 -1.50 19.49
CA ASN A 569 -9.56 -0.39 18.73
C ASN A 569 -11.06 -0.63 18.49
N ALA A 570 -11.85 0.39 18.77
CA ALA A 570 -13.28 0.40 18.44
C ALA A 570 -13.53 1.38 17.31
N THR A 571 -14.45 1.05 16.42
CA THR A 571 -14.90 1.89 15.30
C THR A 571 -16.41 1.89 15.25
N ALA A 572 -16.99 3.09 15.24
CA ALA A 572 -18.41 3.28 14.96
C ALA A 572 -18.63 3.65 13.50
N ALA A 573 -19.57 2.99 12.84
CA ALA A 573 -19.96 3.24 11.46
C ALA A 573 -21.50 3.20 11.34
N MET A 574 -22.03 3.52 10.18
CA MET A 574 -23.48 3.42 9.92
C MET A 574 -24.00 2.01 10.16
N SER A 575 -23.20 0.98 9.87
CA SER A 575 -23.52 -0.43 10.09
C SER A 575 -23.47 -0.87 11.55
N GLY A 576 -22.91 -0.07 12.49
CA GLY A 576 -22.81 -0.45 13.90
C GLY A 576 -21.47 -0.11 14.54
N ILE A 577 -21.06 -0.92 15.52
CA ILE A 577 -19.77 -0.81 16.22
C ILE A 577 -18.99 -2.10 16.04
N SER A 578 -17.71 -2.01 15.67
CA SER A 578 -16.78 -3.13 15.67
C SER A 578 -15.60 -2.83 16.60
N VAL A 579 -15.26 -3.78 17.48
CA VAL A 579 -14.05 -3.74 18.31
C VAL A 579 -13.11 -4.83 17.84
N ILE A 580 -11.92 -4.41 17.43
CA ILE A 580 -10.85 -5.31 16.99
C ILE A 580 -9.76 -5.29 18.06
N ALA A 581 -9.43 -6.46 18.58
CA ALA A 581 -8.43 -6.61 19.63
C ALA A 581 -7.41 -7.70 19.28
N ASP A 582 -6.15 -7.43 19.53
CA ASP A 582 -5.08 -8.42 19.40
C ASP A 582 -4.05 -8.29 20.53
N GLY A 583 -3.48 -9.41 20.91
CA GLY A 583 -2.48 -9.47 21.98
C GLY A 583 -1.71 -10.80 21.96
N SER A 584 -0.88 -11.02 23.00
CA SER A 584 -0.27 -12.33 23.22
C SER A 584 -1.28 -13.30 23.87
N GLN A 585 -1.09 -14.61 23.70
CA GLN A 585 -1.94 -15.61 24.35
C GLN A 585 -1.95 -15.52 25.89
N LYS A 586 -0.84 -15.10 26.50
CA LYS A 586 -0.75 -14.90 27.96
C LYS A 586 -1.64 -13.74 28.44
N ASP A 587 -1.87 -12.73 27.60
CA ASP A 587 -2.60 -11.51 27.93
C ASP A 587 -4.04 -11.53 27.39
N ARG A 588 -4.52 -12.69 26.84
CA ARG A 588 -5.83 -12.79 26.19
C ARG A 588 -7.00 -12.38 27.10
N LYS A 589 -6.94 -12.70 28.40
CA LYS A 589 -8.00 -12.30 29.35
C LYS A 589 -8.08 -10.79 29.49
N LEU A 590 -6.92 -10.14 29.58
CA LEU A 590 -6.85 -8.68 29.58
C LEU A 590 -7.32 -8.10 28.25
N THR A 591 -6.97 -8.72 27.13
CA THR A 591 -7.44 -8.30 25.79
C THR A 591 -8.96 -8.37 25.68
N LEU A 592 -9.59 -9.44 26.16
CA LEU A 592 -11.05 -9.60 26.21
C LEU A 592 -11.70 -8.56 27.13
N GLU A 593 -11.15 -8.36 28.35
CA GLU A 593 -11.63 -7.33 29.29
C GLU A 593 -11.59 -5.93 28.66
N LYS A 594 -10.50 -5.57 27.99
CA LYS A 594 -10.37 -4.26 27.37
C LYS A 594 -11.25 -4.09 26.13
N ALA A 595 -11.51 -5.15 25.39
CA ALA A 595 -12.48 -5.13 24.29
C ALA A 595 -13.91 -4.89 24.78
N GLU A 596 -14.31 -5.52 25.88
CA GLU A 596 -15.59 -5.27 26.53
C GLU A 596 -15.66 -3.85 27.10
N GLU A 597 -14.60 -3.41 27.78
CA GLU A 597 -14.54 -2.10 28.42
C GLU A 597 -14.74 -0.97 27.40
N ILE A 598 -14.06 -1.01 26.25
CA ILE A 598 -14.21 0.03 25.21
C ILE A 598 -15.60 -0.03 24.53
N LEU A 599 -16.15 -1.23 24.36
CA LEU A 599 -17.46 -1.43 23.74
C LEU A 599 -18.59 -0.80 24.54
N TYR A 600 -18.59 -0.99 25.87
CA TYR A 600 -19.70 -0.56 26.73
C TYR A 600 -19.44 0.73 27.51
N ASN A 601 -18.19 1.12 27.71
CA ASN A 601 -17.80 2.22 28.57
C ASN A 601 -16.82 3.21 27.91
N PRO A 602 -17.09 3.68 26.67
CA PRO A 602 -16.25 4.73 26.07
C PRO A 602 -16.22 5.98 26.94
N ASN A 603 -15.16 6.74 26.89
CA ASN A 603 -14.96 7.94 27.72
C ASN A 603 -15.74 9.16 27.20
N ILE A 604 -17.07 9.09 27.23
CA ILE A 604 -17.98 10.16 26.75
C ILE A 604 -18.08 11.25 27.83
N THR A 605 -17.15 12.18 27.81
CA THR A 605 -17.06 13.37 28.69
C THR A 605 -17.15 14.66 27.86
N GLN A 606 -17.44 15.80 28.51
CA GLN A 606 -17.46 17.08 27.81
C GLN A 606 -16.10 17.41 27.19
N GLU A 607 -15.03 17.15 27.93
CA GLU A 607 -13.66 17.38 27.45
C GLU A 607 -13.37 16.57 26.16
N ASN A 608 -13.72 15.28 26.14
CA ASN A 608 -13.50 14.43 24.97
C ASN A 608 -14.45 14.78 23.82
N LEU A 609 -15.67 15.20 24.10
CA LEU A 609 -16.60 15.72 23.11
C LEU A 609 -16.01 16.95 22.39
N ASP A 610 -15.46 17.89 23.13
CA ASP A 610 -14.89 19.11 22.58
C ASP A 610 -13.63 18.79 21.75
N LYS A 611 -12.75 17.92 22.26
CA LYS A 611 -11.58 17.40 21.51
C LYS A 611 -12.00 16.71 20.21
N ALA A 612 -12.99 15.83 20.26
CA ALA A 612 -13.46 15.10 19.07
C ALA A 612 -14.00 16.06 18.00
N LYS A 613 -14.78 17.07 18.40
CA LYS A 613 -15.26 18.11 17.48
C LYS A 613 -14.12 18.87 16.81
N ASP A 614 -13.09 19.23 17.55
CA ASP A 614 -11.94 19.95 17.01
C ASP A 614 -11.13 19.07 16.05
N ILE A 615 -10.95 17.77 16.38
CA ILE A 615 -10.29 16.79 15.47
C ILE A 615 -11.08 16.69 14.16
N ILE A 616 -12.40 16.54 14.20
CA ILE A 616 -13.22 16.42 12.99
C ILE A 616 -13.17 17.70 12.15
N LYS A 617 -13.22 18.88 12.78
CA LYS A 617 -13.03 20.15 12.06
C LYS A 617 -11.69 20.21 11.34
N ASP A 618 -10.62 19.85 12.02
CA ASP A 618 -9.27 19.80 11.44
C ASP A 618 -9.17 18.76 10.28
N LEU A 619 -9.72 17.55 10.46
CA LEU A 619 -9.76 16.53 9.42
C LEU A 619 -10.53 17.00 8.18
N CYS A 620 -11.69 17.60 8.40
CA CYS A 620 -12.50 18.16 7.32
C CYS A 620 -11.80 19.34 6.62
N ALA A 621 -11.07 20.18 7.34
CA ALA A 621 -10.33 21.30 6.75
C ALA A 621 -9.13 20.85 5.90
N ARG A 622 -8.55 19.67 6.19
CA ARG A 622 -7.39 19.11 5.47
C ARG A 622 -7.77 18.15 4.34
N SER A 623 -9.05 17.75 4.23
CA SER A 623 -9.46 16.79 3.19
C SER A 623 -9.58 17.43 1.80
N GLN A 624 -8.95 16.86 0.72
CA GLN A 624 -9.07 17.37 -0.67
C GLN A 624 -10.35 16.87 -1.34
N ASP A 625 -10.87 17.66 -2.27
CA ASP A 625 -11.91 17.19 -3.17
C ASP A 625 -11.32 16.26 -4.24
N THR A 626 -11.87 15.07 -4.34
CA THR A 626 -11.63 14.10 -5.40
C THR A 626 -12.92 13.81 -6.15
N ALA A 627 -12.84 13.19 -7.30
CA ALA A 627 -14.03 12.75 -8.01
C ALA A 627 -14.91 11.85 -7.14
N ASN A 628 -14.29 10.99 -6.32
CA ASN A 628 -15.01 10.12 -5.38
C ASN A 628 -15.69 10.90 -4.24
N THR A 629 -15.00 11.87 -3.61
CA THR A 629 -15.61 12.67 -2.53
C THR A 629 -16.77 13.53 -3.04
N LEU A 630 -16.64 14.07 -4.24
CA LEU A 630 -17.69 14.83 -4.88
C LEU A 630 -18.92 13.96 -5.17
N TYR A 631 -18.70 12.72 -5.65
CA TYR A 631 -19.76 11.71 -5.85
C TYR A 631 -20.42 11.32 -4.52
N CYS A 632 -19.62 10.97 -3.49
CA CYS A 632 -20.16 10.58 -2.18
C CYS A 632 -21.01 11.69 -1.52
N ASN A 633 -20.61 12.95 -1.66
CA ASN A 633 -21.41 14.09 -1.20
C ASN A 633 -22.74 14.25 -1.94
N ASP A 634 -22.79 13.93 -3.25
CA ASP A 634 -24.07 13.93 -4.01
C ASP A 634 -24.98 12.77 -3.58
N GLU A 635 -24.40 11.56 -3.36
CA GLU A 635 -25.15 10.40 -2.88
C GLU A 635 -25.67 10.60 -1.45
N ALA A 636 -24.90 11.22 -0.55
CA ALA A 636 -25.33 11.52 0.81
C ALA A 636 -26.61 12.38 0.85
N ARG A 637 -26.82 13.27 -0.09
CA ARG A 637 -28.04 14.09 -0.19
C ARG A 637 -29.32 13.29 -0.48
N SER A 638 -29.16 12.09 -1.04
CA SER A 638 -30.28 11.20 -1.40
C SER A 638 -30.43 10.01 -0.45
N ASN A 639 -29.42 9.68 0.34
CA ASN A 639 -29.44 8.61 1.32
C ASN A 639 -29.90 9.12 2.71
N PRO A 640 -31.03 8.64 3.27
CA PRO A 640 -31.57 9.15 4.53
C PRO A 640 -30.69 8.83 5.75
N TYR A 641 -29.64 8.03 5.60
CA TYR A 641 -28.73 7.60 6.66
C TYR A 641 -27.33 8.23 6.56
N SER A 642 -27.05 8.98 5.51
CA SER A 642 -25.75 9.65 5.31
C SER A 642 -25.88 11.17 5.40
N PHE A 643 -24.78 11.81 5.72
CA PHE A 643 -24.68 13.28 5.79
C PHE A 643 -23.52 13.75 4.91
N THR A 644 -23.68 14.89 4.28
CA THR A 644 -22.61 15.58 3.57
C THR A 644 -21.59 16.14 4.55
N LYS A 645 -20.36 16.35 4.08
CA LYS A 645 -19.32 17.02 4.88
C LYS A 645 -19.78 18.36 5.46
N ASP A 646 -20.48 19.17 4.67
CA ASP A 646 -20.99 20.47 5.12
C ASP A 646 -22.05 20.33 6.22
N GLU A 647 -22.92 19.33 6.11
CA GLU A 647 -23.92 19.04 7.16
C GLU A 647 -23.23 18.60 8.44
N VAL A 648 -22.21 17.75 8.37
CA VAL A 648 -21.41 17.36 9.54
C VAL A 648 -20.75 18.57 10.17
N LEU A 649 -20.01 19.39 9.42
CA LEU A 649 -19.34 20.58 9.91
C LEU A 649 -20.31 21.58 10.57
N ASN A 650 -21.46 21.86 9.94
CA ASN A 650 -22.46 22.78 10.47
C ASN A 650 -23.15 22.26 11.74
N ALA A 651 -23.22 20.95 11.91
CA ALA A 651 -23.85 20.34 13.07
C ALA A 651 -22.91 20.23 14.29
N LEU A 652 -21.57 20.16 14.09
CA LEU A 652 -20.59 19.85 15.15
C LEU A 652 -20.79 20.70 16.41
N ASP A 653 -20.94 22.01 16.29
CA ASP A 653 -21.07 22.90 17.45
C ASP A 653 -22.35 22.65 18.24
N THR A 654 -23.37 22.06 17.64
CA THR A 654 -24.66 21.75 18.24
C THR A 654 -24.73 20.38 18.89
N ILE A 655 -23.74 19.51 18.67
CA ILE A 655 -23.70 18.15 19.24
C ILE A 655 -23.47 18.25 20.76
N THR A 656 -24.28 17.55 21.52
CA THR A 656 -24.24 17.49 22.99
C THR A 656 -23.74 16.11 23.46
N LEU A 657 -23.36 16.01 24.73
CA LEU A 657 -23.06 14.72 25.37
C LEU A 657 -24.20 13.72 25.26
N ASP A 658 -25.44 14.22 25.38
CA ASP A 658 -26.63 13.37 25.32
C ASP A 658 -26.84 12.82 23.91
N ASP A 659 -26.52 13.59 22.85
CA ASP A 659 -26.57 13.10 21.47
C ASP A 659 -25.60 11.94 21.27
N VAL A 660 -24.36 12.05 21.78
CA VAL A 660 -23.35 10.98 21.66
C VAL A 660 -23.73 9.74 22.46
N LYS A 661 -24.21 9.93 23.70
CA LYS A 661 -24.71 8.82 24.53
C LYS A 661 -25.93 8.14 23.91
N ASP A 662 -26.84 8.92 23.32
CA ASP A 662 -28.02 8.38 22.63
C ASP A 662 -27.62 7.57 21.40
N CYS A 663 -26.64 8.03 20.62
CA CYS A 663 -26.11 7.29 19.49
C CYS A 663 -25.48 5.96 19.93
N HIS A 664 -24.60 5.98 20.92
CA HIS A 664 -23.96 4.80 21.46
C HIS A 664 -25.00 3.79 22.00
N ASN A 665 -25.93 4.26 22.86
CA ASN A 665 -26.99 3.42 23.42
C ASN A 665 -27.95 2.90 22.33
N TYR A 666 -28.22 3.70 21.29
CA TYR A 666 -29.05 3.24 20.18
C TYR A 666 -28.41 2.02 19.50
N ILE A 667 -27.09 2.07 19.20
CA ILE A 667 -26.38 0.96 18.57
C ILE A 667 -26.39 -0.26 19.51
N LEU A 668 -26.03 -0.11 20.78
CA LEU A 668 -26.03 -1.20 21.76
C LEU A 668 -27.39 -1.93 21.85
N ASN A 669 -28.48 -1.18 21.82
CA ASN A 669 -29.85 -1.71 22.02
C ASN A 669 -30.53 -2.19 20.71
N ASN A 670 -29.98 -1.85 19.53
CA ASN A 670 -30.62 -2.13 18.25
C ASN A 670 -29.81 -3.04 17.33
N SER A 671 -28.70 -3.58 17.81
CA SER A 671 -27.81 -4.44 17.04
C SER A 671 -28.03 -5.94 17.31
N ARG A 672 -27.66 -6.76 16.33
CA ARG A 672 -27.27 -8.15 16.47
C ARG A 672 -25.77 -8.23 16.73
N GLY A 673 -25.28 -9.33 17.35
CA GLY A 673 -23.88 -9.43 17.77
C GLY A 673 -23.16 -10.60 17.11
N VAL A 674 -21.94 -10.34 16.71
CA VAL A 674 -21.00 -11.34 16.18
C VAL A 674 -19.71 -11.28 16.97
N ILE A 675 -19.12 -12.44 17.26
CA ILE A 675 -17.79 -12.59 17.85
C ILE A 675 -16.98 -13.51 16.97
N VAL A 676 -15.76 -13.13 16.64
CA VAL A 676 -14.81 -14.04 15.98
C VAL A 676 -13.45 -13.99 16.67
N ALA A 677 -12.83 -15.18 16.83
CA ALA A 677 -11.53 -15.28 17.48
C ALA A 677 -10.73 -16.47 16.95
N ASN A 678 -9.41 -16.39 17.04
CA ASN A 678 -8.55 -17.52 16.73
C ASN A 678 -8.33 -18.42 17.94
N LEU A 679 -8.15 -19.71 17.66
CA LEU A 679 -7.81 -20.74 18.64
C LEU A 679 -6.43 -21.29 18.32
N PRO A 680 -5.40 -21.03 19.16
CA PRO A 680 -4.05 -21.56 18.96
C PRO A 680 -3.98 -23.03 19.30
N ALA A 681 -3.24 -23.82 18.51
CA ALA A 681 -3.16 -25.28 18.64
C ALA A 681 -2.74 -25.76 20.06
N ASN A 682 -1.89 -25.00 20.74
CA ASN A 682 -1.34 -25.37 22.06
C ASN A 682 -2.26 -25.06 23.25
N SER A 683 -3.34 -24.31 23.07
CA SER A 683 -4.25 -23.85 24.12
C SER A 683 -5.70 -23.73 23.65
N GLU A 684 -6.10 -24.48 22.62
CA GLU A 684 -7.41 -24.39 21.94
C GLU A 684 -8.59 -24.40 22.94
N ASN A 685 -8.68 -25.41 23.79
CA ASN A 685 -9.82 -25.55 24.70
C ASN A 685 -9.89 -24.45 25.77
N GLU A 686 -8.75 -24.04 26.33
CA GLU A 686 -8.68 -22.99 27.34
C GLU A 686 -9.05 -21.64 26.73
N CYS A 687 -8.45 -21.33 25.56
CA CYS A 687 -8.74 -20.10 24.84
C CYS A 687 -10.21 -20.00 24.44
N LYS A 688 -10.78 -21.08 23.91
CA LYS A 688 -12.19 -21.17 23.57
C LYS A 688 -13.08 -20.90 24.77
N GLN A 689 -12.76 -21.50 25.95
CA GLN A 689 -13.56 -21.30 27.17
C GLN A 689 -13.49 -19.85 27.65
N ASP A 690 -12.32 -19.22 27.63
CA ASP A 690 -12.17 -17.81 28.01
C ASP A 690 -13.00 -16.89 27.10
N ILE A 691 -13.01 -17.13 25.79
CA ILE A 691 -13.80 -16.34 24.82
C ILE A 691 -15.31 -16.55 25.04
N LEU A 692 -15.75 -17.79 25.23
CA LEU A 692 -17.16 -18.08 25.48
C LEU A 692 -17.64 -17.46 26.81
N ASN A 693 -16.81 -17.48 27.87
CA ASN A 693 -17.12 -16.84 29.14
C ASN A 693 -17.27 -15.34 28.96
N ALA A 694 -16.27 -14.68 28.34
CA ALA A 694 -16.33 -13.25 28.03
C ALA A 694 -17.55 -12.91 27.16
N GLY A 695 -17.82 -13.70 26.12
CA GLY A 695 -18.99 -13.51 25.26
C GLY A 695 -20.33 -13.63 26.00
N MET A 696 -20.42 -14.49 26.99
CA MET A 696 -21.62 -14.62 27.82
C MET A 696 -21.82 -13.46 28.80
N GLU A 697 -20.77 -12.75 29.18
CA GLU A 697 -20.85 -11.55 30.04
C GLU A 697 -21.35 -10.33 29.27
N LEU A 698 -21.29 -10.33 27.93
CA LEU A 698 -21.81 -9.25 27.10
C LEU A 698 -23.34 -9.12 27.24
N ALA A 699 -23.86 -7.91 27.11
CA ALA A 699 -25.30 -7.64 27.13
C ALA A 699 -26.01 -8.39 25.99
N SER A 700 -27.25 -8.87 26.26
CA SER A 700 -28.01 -9.57 25.23
C SER A 700 -28.33 -8.65 24.05
N VAL A 701 -28.10 -9.17 22.85
CA VAL A 701 -28.37 -8.48 21.57
C VAL A 701 -29.63 -9.02 20.89
N LYS A 702 -30.06 -8.36 19.83
CA LYS A 702 -31.19 -8.86 19.01
C LYS A 702 -30.82 -10.18 18.33
N PRO A 703 -31.81 -11.08 18.12
CA PRO A 703 -31.57 -12.27 17.29
C PRO A 703 -31.04 -11.91 15.91
N ASN A 704 -30.12 -12.72 15.41
CA ASN A 704 -29.53 -12.50 14.10
C ASN A 704 -30.53 -12.73 12.98
N LYS A 705 -31.24 -11.65 12.59
CA LYS A 705 -32.15 -11.63 11.45
C LYS A 705 -31.78 -10.41 10.60
N GLN A 706 -31.04 -10.63 9.54
CA GLN A 706 -30.62 -9.55 8.65
C GLN A 706 -31.83 -8.85 8.01
N VAL A 707 -31.91 -7.55 8.16
CA VAL A 707 -32.79 -6.67 7.40
C VAL A 707 -31.90 -5.72 6.59
N VAL A 708 -32.04 -5.77 5.26
CA VAL A 708 -31.29 -4.88 4.37
C VAL A 708 -32.12 -3.63 4.15
N PRO A 709 -31.63 -2.43 4.51
CA PRO A 709 -32.33 -1.18 4.20
C PRO A 709 -32.53 -1.00 2.70
N ASP A 710 -33.67 -0.40 2.29
CA ASP A 710 -33.92 -0.02 0.89
C ASP A 710 -33.36 1.38 0.67
N THR A 711 -32.11 1.46 0.28
CA THR A 711 -31.37 2.71 0.02
C THR A 711 -31.18 2.99 -1.47
N TYR A 712 -31.59 2.04 -2.36
CA TYR A 712 -31.40 2.19 -3.78
C TYR A 712 -32.13 3.41 -4.36
N ASN A 713 -31.35 4.28 -5.01
CA ASN A 713 -31.84 5.48 -5.69
C ASN A 713 -31.41 5.47 -7.17
N GLU A 714 -32.36 5.21 -8.06
CA GLU A 714 -32.14 5.11 -9.48
C GLU A 714 -31.83 6.47 -10.11
N ASN A 715 -30.77 6.57 -10.90
CA ASN A 715 -30.55 7.70 -11.79
C ASN A 715 -31.52 7.64 -12.98
N LYS A 716 -32.38 8.62 -13.11
CA LYS A 716 -33.31 8.76 -14.26
C LYS A 716 -32.73 9.54 -15.43
N MET A 717 -31.71 10.32 -15.18
CA MET A 717 -30.97 11.11 -16.17
C MET A 717 -29.47 11.09 -15.76
N PRO A 718 -28.55 11.30 -16.71
CA PRO A 718 -27.14 11.46 -16.36
C PRO A 718 -26.95 12.64 -15.41
N LYS A 719 -26.03 12.53 -14.47
CA LYS A 719 -25.59 13.63 -13.61
C LYS A 719 -24.15 14.01 -13.95
N VAL A 720 -23.84 15.29 -13.96
CA VAL A 720 -22.48 15.80 -14.15
C VAL A 720 -22.13 16.69 -12.97
N LEU A 721 -21.18 16.22 -12.15
CA LEU A 721 -20.65 16.89 -10.98
C LEU A 721 -19.24 17.39 -11.32
N THR A 722 -18.99 18.67 -11.08
CA THR A 722 -17.67 19.27 -11.33
C THR A 722 -17.19 20.08 -10.15
N LYS A 723 -15.89 20.05 -9.89
CA LYS A 723 -15.22 20.91 -8.90
C LYS A 723 -13.83 21.31 -9.39
N ALA A 724 -13.51 22.59 -9.24
CA ALA A 724 -12.21 23.12 -9.61
C ALA A 724 -11.17 22.85 -8.51
N ASN A 725 -9.94 22.52 -8.92
CA ASN A 725 -8.75 22.44 -8.09
C ASN A 725 -7.55 23.11 -8.78
N ASN A 726 -6.36 22.97 -8.21
CA ASN A 726 -5.12 23.52 -8.78
C ASN A 726 -4.17 22.44 -9.34
N ASN A 727 -4.63 21.18 -9.48
CA ASN A 727 -3.78 20.08 -9.94
C ASN A 727 -3.57 20.13 -11.46
N SER A 728 -2.42 19.62 -11.90
CA SER A 728 -2.12 19.46 -13.33
C SER A 728 -2.92 18.32 -13.99
N GLN A 729 -3.57 17.49 -13.16
CA GLN A 729 -4.35 16.33 -13.57
C GLN A 729 -5.85 16.53 -13.30
N ALA A 730 -6.66 15.93 -14.13
CA ALA A 730 -8.09 15.74 -13.88
C ALA A 730 -8.32 14.37 -13.24
N ASP A 731 -9.04 14.36 -12.13
CA ASP A 731 -9.59 13.17 -11.50
C ASP A 731 -11.02 12.98 -11.99
N ILE A 732 -11.27 11.87 -12.68
CA ILE A 732 -12.53 11.62 -13.41
C ILE A 732 -13.08 10.27 -12.98
N MET A 733 -14.36 10.26 -12.62
CA MET A 733 -15.10 9.06 -12.26
C MET A 733 -16.43 9.01 -12.99
N GLN A 734 -16.79 7.82 -13.49
CA GLN A 734 -18.09 7.53 -14.12
C GLN A 734 -18.73 6.36 -13.38
N VAL A 735 -19.87 6.59 -12.72
CA VAL A 735 -20.51 5.63 -11.81
C VAL A 735 -21.87 5.21 -12.33
N TYR A 736 -22.11 3.90 -12.40
CA TYR A 736 -23.39 3.29 -12.71
C TYR A 736 -23.98 2.63 -11.46
N LYS A 737 -25.26 2.85 -11.19
CA LYS A 737 -25.98 2.27 -10.07
C LYS A 737 -26.99 1.23 -10.53
N PHE A 738 -27.07 0.13 -9.78
CA PHE A 738 -28.06 -0.92 -10.00
C PHE A 738 -28.67 -1.39 -8.68
N LYS A 739 -29.89 -1.95 -8.71
CA LYS A 739 -30.53 -2.49 -7.51
C LYS A 739 -29.96 -3.87 -7.21
N SER A 740 -29.31 -4.03 -6.06
CA SER A 740 -28.72 -5.32 -5.64
C SER A 740 -29.76 -6.23 -5.01
N ASP A 741 -29.72 -7.53 -5.34
CA ASP A 741 -30.49 -8.60 -4.69
C ASP A 741 -29.75 -9.23 -3.49
N ASN A 742 -28.51 -8.79 -3.28
CA ASN A 742 -27.62 -9.30 -2.23
C ASN A 742 -27.38 -10.83 -2.29
N SER A 743 -27.43 -11.42 -3.48
CA SER A 743 -27.11 -12.83 -3.68
C SER A 743 -25.58 -13.05 -3.85
N ILE A 744 -25.13 -14.26 -3.52
CA ILE A 744 -23.76 -14.72 -3.79
C ILE A 744 -23.48 -14.65 -5.29
N ARG A 745 -24.45 -15.09 -6.12
CA ARG A 745 -24.32 -15.08 -7.56
C ARG A 745 -24.13 -13.67 -8.12
N GLU A 746 -24.91 -12.70 -7.66
CA GLU A 746 -24.75 -11.29 -8.05
C GLU A 746 -23.37 -10.74 -7.61
N THR A 747 -22.96 -11.07 -6.37
CA THR A 747 -21.63 -10.68 -5.86
C THR A 747 -20.52 -11.22 -6.75
N VAL A 748 -20.59 -12.47 -7.20
CA VAL A 748 -19.60 -13.08 -8.10
C VAL A 748 -19.67 -12.46 -9.50
N LEU A 749 -20.86 -12.28 -10.04
CA LEU A 749 -21.06 -11.63 -11.34
C LEU A 749 -20.47 -10.22 -11.37
N GLY A 750 -20.75 -9.42 -10.34
CA GLY A 750 -20.20 -8.08 -10.21
C GLY A 750 -18.66 -8.08 -10.16
N LYS A 751 -18.09 -8.93 -9.34
CA LYS A 751 -16.60 -9.03 -9.22
C LYS A 751 -15.95 -9.50 -10.52
N LEU A 752 -16.51 -10.48 -11.20
CA LEU A 752 -15.99 -10.96 -12.49
C LEU A 752 -16.17 -9.91 -13.61
N THR A 753 -17.31 -9.24 -13.67
CA THR A 753 -17.55 -8.14 -14.61
C THR A 753 -16.54 -7.02 -14.40
N ASN A 754 -16.29 -6.63 -13.14
CA ASN A 754 -15.29 -5.64 -12.78
C ASN A 754 -13.87 -6.10 -13.15
N SER A 755 -13.53 -7.36 -12.89
CA SER A 755 -12.23 -7.93 -13.24
C SER A 755 -11.96 -7.91 -14.75
N ILE A 756 -12.97 -8.20 -15.59
CA ILE A 756 -12.86 -8.11 -17.04
C ILE A 756 -12.73 -6.64 -17.48
N LEU A 757 -13.51 -5.74 -16.90
CA LEU A 757 -13.50 -4.31 -17.25
C LEU A 757 -12.18 -3.63 -16.84
N SER A 758 -11.58 -4.00 -15.69
CA SER A 758 -10.28 -3.50 -15.23
C SER A 758 -9.09 -4.25 -15.82
N SER A 759 -9.32 -5.31 -16.60
CA SER A 759 -8.26 -6.22 -17.07
C SER A 759 -7.11 -5.47 -17.75
N SER A 760 -5.87 -5.85 -17.39
CA SER A 760 -4.65 -5.39 -18.03
C SER A 760 -4.46 -5.93 -19.46
N SER A 761 -5.31 -6.87 -19.89
CA SER A 761 -5.20 -7.54 -21.21
C SER A 761 -6.23 -7.08 -22.26
N ILE A 762 -7.41 -6.62 -21.82
CA ILE A 762 -8.52 -6.26 -22.73
C ILE A 762 -9.38 -5.11 -22.19
N GLY A 763 -9.20 -4.72 -20.92
CA GLY A 763 -10.04 -3.75 -20.23
C GLY A 763 -9.54 -2.31 -20.32
N LEU A 764 -9.99 -1.51 -19.34
CA LEU A 764 -9.66 -0.09 -19.24
C LEU A 764 -8.15 0.17 -19.19
N PHE A 765 -7.42 -0.66 -18.45
CA PHE A 765 -5.97 -0.52 -18.33
C PHE A 765 -5.26 -0.74 -19.66
N ASP A 766 -5.57 -1.83 -20.38
CA ASP A 766 -5.00 -2.15 -21.71
C ASP A 766 -5.30 -1.06 -22.74
N VAL A 767 -6.54 -0.52 -22.71
CA VAL A 767 -6.96 0.42 -23.76
C VAL A 767 -6.56 1.84 -23.42
N LEU A 768 -6.92 2.38 -22.27
CA LEU A 768 -6.73 3.79 -21.98
C LEU A 768 -5.30 4.12 -21.53
N ARG A 769 -4.63 3.18 -20.84
CA ARG A 769 -3.23 3.36 -20.45
C ARG A 769 -2.28 2.86 -21.55
N GLU A 770 -2.37 1.58 -21.94
CA GLU A 770 -1.35 0.93 -22.78
C GLU A 770 -1.46 1.29 -24.27
N LYS A 771 -2.67 1.51 -24.79
CA LYS A 771 -2.89 1.82 -26.22
C LYS A 771 -3.08 3.30 -26.49
N GLU A 772 -3.82 4.01 -25.63
CA GLU A 772 -4.17 5.42 -25.83
C GLU A 772 -3.31 6.39 -25.03
N HIS A 773 -2.52 5.88 -24.05
CA HIS A 773 -1.57 6.64 -23.24
C HIS A 773 -2.19 7.86 -22.53
N LEU A 774 -3.43 7.72 -22.08
CA LEU A 774 -4.16 8.83 -21.45
C LEU A 774 -3.75 9.04 -20.00
N ALA A 775 -3.33 7.97 -19.28
CA ALA A 775 -3.07 8.06 -17.84
C ALA A 775 -2.08 7.00 -17.36
N TYR A 776 -1.50 7.25 -16.20
CA TYR A 776 -0.75 6.23 -15.46
C TYR A 776 -1.67 5.24 -14.74
N SER A 777 -2.74 5.73 -14.13
CA SER A 777 -3.70 4.91 -13.39
C SER A 777 -5.10 5.02 -13.99
N VAL A 778 -5.66 3.87 -14.34
CA VAL A 778 -7.06 3.70 -14.73
C VAL A 778 -7.56 2.37 -14.22
N HIS A 779 -8.73 2.36 -13.60
CA HIS A 779 -9.32 1.15 -13.02
C HIS A 779 -10.85 1.24 -12.97
N SER A 780 -11.48 0.12 -12.66
CA SER A 780 -12.87 0.10 -12.23
C SER A 780 -13.00 -0.59 -10.89
N ASP A 781 -14.00 -0.17 -10.12
CA ASP A 781 -14.34 -0.72 -8.83
C ASP A 781 -15.81 -1.10 -8.77
N ILE A 782 -16.12 -2.14 -8.00
CA ILE A 782 -17.48 -2.50 -7.64
C ILE A 782 -17.66 -2.36 -6.14
N SER A 783 -18.69 -1.63 -5.74
CA SER A 783 -19.08 -1.47 -4.34
C SER A 783 -20.55 -1.83 -4.15
N LYS A 784 -20.93 -2.12 -2.91
CA LYS A 784 -22.30 -2.40 -2.55
C LYS A 784 -22.58 -1.89 -1.15
N VAL A 785 -23.64 -1.09 -1.02
CA VAL A 785 -24.15 -0.60 0.26
C VAL A 785 -25.64 -0.92 0.32
N ASP A 786 -26.06 -1.69 1.32
CA ASP A 786 -27.42 -2.17 1.47
C ASP A 786 -27.92 -2.90 0.20
N ASN A 787 -28.93 -2.36 -0.48
CA ASN A 787 -29.43 -2.88 -1.74
C ASN A 787 -29.05 -2.04 -2.97
N GLN A 788 -28.07 -1.16 -2.84
CA GLN A 788 -27.51 -0.42 -3.97
C GLN A 788 -26.13 -0.99 -4.33
N GLY A 789 -26.00 -1.48 -5.58
CA GLY A 789 -24.71 -1.84 -6.17
C GLY A 789 -24.24 -0.72 -7.09
N GLU A 790 -22.91 -0.51 -7.16
CA GLU A 790 -22.27 0.52 -7.95
C GLU A 790 -21.07 -0.06 -8.70
N ILE A 791 -20.91 0.31 -9.99
CA ILE A 791 -19.68 0.09 -10.74
C ILE A 791 -19.15 1.45 -11.15
N ALA A 792 -17.95 1.78 -10.72
CA ALA A 792 -17.25 3.02 -10.99
C ALA A 792 -16.04 2.78 -11.90
N CYS A 793 -15.89 3.56 -12.98
CA CYS A 793 -14.66 3.66 -13.76
C CYS A 793 -13.95 4.95 -13.34
N SER A 794 -12.66 4.89 -13.06
CA SER A 794 -11.85 6.00 -12.54
C SER A 794 -10.55 6.14 -13.32
N ILE A 795 -10.13 7.38 -13.55
CA ILE A 795 -8.87 7.72 -14.22
C ILE A 795 -8.30 9.03 -13.68
N LEU A 796 -6.98 9.07 -13.52
CA LEU A 796 -6.24 10.29 -13.23
C LEU A 796 -5.38 10.63 -14.45
N THR A 797 -5.72 11.71 -15.16
CA THR A 797 -5.11 12.08 -16.45
C THR A 797 -4.57 13.51 -16.46
N THR A 798 -3.39 13.72 -17.06
CA THR A 798 -2.81 15.07 -17.19
C THR A 798 -3.62 15.92 -18.18
N THR A 799 -4.01 17.13 -17.78
CA THR A 799 -4.81 18.07 -18.59
C THR A 799 -4.24 19.48 -18.66
N ASP A 800 -3.60 19.96 -17.58
CA ASP A 800 -3.18 21.37 -17.45
C ASP A 800 -1.82 21.46 -16.76
N ASN A 801 -0.77 21.09 -17.49
CA ASN A 801 0.59 21.19 -16.96
C ASN A 801 1.25 22.54 -17.32
N LYS A 802 1.02 23.54 -16.47
CA LYS A 802 1.53 24.91 -16.63
C LYS A 802 3.04 24.99 -16.51
N ASP A 803 3.68 24.09 -15.79
CA ASP A 803 5.13 24.10 -15.53
C ASP A 803 5.96 23.85 -16.80
N ILE A 804 5.42 23.08 -17.73
CA ILE A 804 6.08 22.74 -19.00
C ILE A 804 5.31 23.24 -20.22
N GLY A 805 4.18 23.92 -20.02
CA GLY A 805 3.36 24.46 -21.10
C GLY A 805 2.65 23.39 -21.95
N GLU A 806 2.37 22.21 -21.39
CA GLU A 806 1.63 21.13 -22.06
C GLU A 806 0.18 21.11 -21.60
N PHE A 807 -0.74 21.30 -22.55
CA PHE A 807 -2.17 21.36 -22.31
C PHE A 807 -2.88 20.29 -23.15
N SER A 808 -3.56 19.36 -22.47
CA SER A 808 -4.29 18.23 -23.05
C SER A 808 -5.71 18.18 -22.47
N TYR A 809 -6.41 19.31 -22.54
CA TYR A 809 -7.76 19.48 -21.96
C TYR A 809 -8.76 18.44 -22.49
N ASP A 810 -8.60 17.98 -23.74
CA ASP A 810 -9.41 16.96 -24.39
C ASP A 810 -9.27 15.55 -23.78
N ASN A 811 -8.29 15.34 -22.90
CA ASN A 811 -8.16 14.09 -22.17
C ASN A 811 -9.36 13.80 -21.27
N VAL A 812 -10.09 14.82 -20.78
CA VAL A 812 -11.36 14.64 -20.06
C VAL A 812 -12.38 13.93 -20.95
N GLN A 813 -12.60 14.46 -22.16
CA GLN A 813 -13.53 13.87 -23.15
C GLN A 813 -13.08 12.47 -23.54
N LYS A 814 -11.79 12.28 -23.89
CA LYS A 814 -11.24 10.99 -24.30
C LYS A 814 -11.41 9.92 -23.20
N SER A 815 -11.22 10.30 -21.94
CA SER A 815 -11.37 9.40 -20.80
C SER A 815 -12.81 8.92 -20.63
N ILE A 816 -13.78 9.83 -20.66
CA ILE A 816 -15.22 9.50 -20.52
C ILE A 816 -15.72 8.68 -21.71
N GLU A 817 -15.34 9.06 -22.93
CA GLU A 817 -15.64 8.29 -24.14
C GLU A 817 -14.98 6.91 -24.12
N GLY A 818 -13.77 6.81 -23.59
CA GLY A 818 -13.03 5.59 -23.39
C GLY A 818 -13.74 4.63 -22.43
N PHE A 819 -14.19 5.13 -21.27
CA PHE A 819 -15.00 4.34 -20.34
C PHE A 819 -16.27 3.80 -21.01
N THR A 820 -17.02 4.69 -21.65
CA THR A 820 -18.27 4.33 -22.34
C THR A 820 -18.02 3.29 -23.43
N ARG A 821 -16.94 3.43 -24.20
CA ARG A 821 -16.54 2.47 -25.24
C ARG A 821 -16.23 1.10 -24.63
N GLN A 822 -15.44 1.03 -23.56
CA GLN A 822 -15.07 -0.24 -22.93
C GLN A 822 -16.28 -0.95 -22.31
N ILE A 823 -17.19 -0.22 -21.70
CA ILE A 823 -18.45 -0.75 -21.19
C ILE A 823 -19.30 -1.33 -22.34
N ASN A 824 -19.40 -0.63 -23.48
CA ASN A 824 -20.13 -1.11 -24.64
C ASN A 824 -19.47 -2.35 -25.29
N GLU A 825 -18.14 -2.43 -25.28
CA GLU A 825 -17.41 -3.60 -25.76
C GLU A 825 -17.66 -4.82 -24.86
N LEU A 826 -17.62 -4.64 -23.54
CA LEU A 826 -18.00 -5.65 -22.56
C LEU A 826 -19.44 -6.15 -22.81
N LYS A 827 -20.41 -5.25 -22.92
CA LYS A 827 -21.83 -5.56 -23.18
C LYS A 827 -22.03 -6.28 -24.53
N SER A 828 -21.23 -5.95 -25.55
CA SER A 828 -21.27 -6.64 -26.85
C SER A 828 -20.57 -8.00 -26.88
N GLY A 829 -19.96 -8.43 -25.77
CA GLY A 829 -19.27 -9.71 -25.63
C GLY A 829 -17.89 -9.73 -26.30
N LYS A 830 -17.24 -8.58 -26.45
CA LYS A 830 -15.88 -8.48 -27.00
C LYS A 830 -14.81 -8.93 -25.99
N PHE A 831 -15.03 -10.02 -25.32
CA PHE A 831 -14.04 -10.75 -24.51
C PHE A 831 -14.20 -12.24 -24.81
N THR A 832 -13.13 -13.00 -24.65
CA THR A 832 -13.09 -14.42 -24.96
C THR A 832 -13.49 -15.29 -23.77
N ASP A 833 -13.70 -16.60 -23.97
CA ASP A 833 -13.86 -17.55 -22.86
C ASP A 833 -12.58 -17.69 -22.05
N GLU A 834 -11.40 -17.46 -22.65
CA GLU A 834 -10.10 -17.40 -21.99
C GLU A 834 -10.03 -16.17 -21.06
N ASP A 835 -10.50 -15.01 -21.49
CA ASP A 835 -10.55 -13.81 -20.62
C ASP A 835 -11.44 -14.04 -19.40
N LEU A 836 -12.58 -14.70 -19.57
CA LEU A 836 -13.44 -15.07 -18.44
C LEU A 836 -12.77 -16.10 -17.55
N ALA A 837 -12.04 -17.08 -18.11
CA ALA A 837 -11.30 -18.06 -17.32
C ALA A 837 -10.19 -17.40 -16.50
N ASN A 838 -9.48 -16.43 -17.06
CA ASN A 838 -8.47 -15.64 -16.37
C ASN A 838 -9.08 -14.77 -15.26
N ALA A 839 -10.22 -14.11 -15.51
CA ALA A 839 -10.93 -13.34 -14.49
C ALA A 839 -11.41 -14.24 -13.31
N LYS A 840 -11.90 -15.45 -13.61
CA LYS A 840 -12.28 -16.44 -12.58
C LYS A 840 -11.06 -16.86 -11.76
N LEU A 841 -9.94 -17.15 -12.42
CA LEU A 841 -8.69 -17.54 -11.75
C LEU A 841 -8.15 -16.40 -10.88
N ALA A 842 -8.14 -15.17 -11.38
CA ALA A 842 -7.73 -13.98 -10.64
C ALA A 842 -8.62 -13.76 -9.40
N LEU A 843 -9.93 -13.90 -9.52
CA LEU A 843 -10.85 -13.77 -8.39
C LEU A 843 -10.63 -14.91 -7.36
N LYS A 844 -10.41 -16.14 -7.80
CA LYS A 844 -10.06 -17.26 -6.91
C LYS A 844 -8.73 -17.02 -6.20
N ALA A 845 -7.72 -16.53 -6.91
CA ALA A 845 -6.42 -16.20 -6.35
C ALA A 845 -6.55 -15.05 -5.33
N GLN A 846 -7.27 -13.99 -5.65
CA GLN A 846 -7.58 -12.92 -4.72
C GLN A 846 -8.24 -13.45 -3.45
N LEU A 847 -9.13 -14.44 -3.60
CA LEU A 847 -9.72 -15.18 -2.51
C LEU A 847 -8.74 -16.16 -1.80
N LEU A 848 -7.58 -16.49 -2.24
CA LEU A 848 -6.59 -17.41 -1.65
C LEU A 848 -5.32 -16.71 -1.10
N ASN A 849 -5.03 -15.48 -1.51
CA ASN A 849 -3.79 -14.76 -1.19
C ASN A 849 -3.74 -14.11 0.20
N ASN A 850 -4.67 -14.39 1.09
CA ASN A 850 -4.65 -13.85 2.46
C ASN A 850 -4.07 -14.87 3.44
N GLU A 851 -2.88 -14.59 3.92
CA GLU A 851 -2.05 -15.50 4.69
C GLU A 851 -2.25 -15.35 6.20
N GLY A 852 -2.59 -14.15 6.68
CA GLY A 852 -2.65 -13.81 8.10
C GLY A 852 -3.87 -14.34 8.86
N THR A 853 -3.67 -14.67 10.14
CA THR A 853 -4.75 -15.08 11.06
C THR A 853 -5.86 -14.03 11.14
N TYR A 854 -5.50 -12.75 11.24
CA TYR A 854 -6.45 -11.64 11.24
C TYR A 854 -7.34 -11.61 9.99
N ASP A 855 -6.78 -11.91 8.83
CA ASP A 855 -7.49 -11.96 7.57
C ASP A 855 -8.58 -13.03 7.58
N LYS A 856 -8.27 -14.21 8.15
CA LYS A 856 -9.26 -15.30 8.30
C LYS A 856 -10.39 -14.90 9.23
N LEU A 857 -10.08 -14.20 10.34
CA LEU A 857 -11.11 -13.73 11.26
C LEU A 857 -12.04 -12.68 10.62
N ALA A 858 -11.50 -11.74 9.86
CA ALA A 858 -12.31 -10.77 9.15
C ALA A 858 -13.31 -11.42 8.16
N PHE A 859 -12.96 -12.59 7.62
CA PHE A 859 -13.88 -13.36 6.78
C PHE A 859 -14.99 -14.04 7.54
N LEU A 860 -14.66 -14.59 8.71
CA LEU A 860 -15.67 -15.17 9.60
C LEU A 860 -16.64 -14.09 10.06
N ASP A 861 -16.12 -12.90 10.39
CA ASP A 861 -16.91 -11.74 10.82
C ASP A 861 -17.92 -11.34 9.74
N VAL A 862 -17.45 -11.01 8.53
CA VAL A 862 -18.30 -10.69 7.38
C VAL A 862 -19.28 -11.84 7.05
N GLY A 863 -18.84 -13.09 7.17
CA GLY A 863 -19.68 -14.26 6.95
C GLY A 863 -20.83 -14.32 7.95
N LEU A 864 -20.54 -14.19 9.24
CA LEU A 864 -21.54 -14.21 10.33
C LEU A 864 -22.43 -12.96 10.31
N GLU A 865 -21.90 -11.81 9.90
CA GLU A 865 -22.72 -10.63 9.67
C GLU A 865 -23.70 -10.80 8.51
N SER A 866 -23.37 -11.63 7.52
CA SER A 866 -24.22 -11.92 6.38
C SER A 866 -25.27 -13.02 6.70
N LYS A 867 -26.28 -13.13 5.86
CA LYS A 867 -27.26 -14.26 5.94
C LYS A 867 -26.65 -15.63 5.57
N TYR A 868 -25.40 -15.69 5.13
CA TYR A 868 -24.75 -16.88 4.57
C TYR A 868 -23.84 -17.60 5.57
N GLY A 869 -23.57 -16.99 6.77
CA GLY A 869 -22.75 -17.56 7.83
C GLY A 869 -21.27 -17.72 7.48
N ILE A 870 -20.53 -18.41 8.33
CA ILE A 870 -19.06 -18.55 8.24
C ILE A 870 -18.56 -19.15 6.91
N THR A 871 -19.43 -19.78 6.13
CA THR A 871 -19.09 -20.38 4.82
C THR A 871 -19.25 -19.41 3.66
N TYR A 872 -19.59 -18.15 3.89
CA TYR A 872 -19.89 -17.13 2.88
C TYR A 872 -18.81 -17.05 1.77
N HIS A 873 -17.54 -16.97 2.16
CA HIS A 873 -16.45 -16.87 1.18
C HIS A 873 -16.20 -18.18 0.41
N ASN A 874 -16.44 -19.33 1.03
CA ASN A 874 -16.40 -20.61 0.32
C ASN A 874 -17.56 -20.71 -0.69
N GLN A 875 -18.75 -20.23 -0.34
CA GLN A 875 -19.88 -20.19 -1.28
C GLN A 875 -19.60 -19.26 -2.47
N ILE A 876 -18.95 -18.10 -2.24
CA ILE A 876 -18.47 -17.24 -3.33
C ILE A 876 -17.47 -18.00 -4.22
N PHE A 877 -16.49 -18.67 -3.62
CA PHE A 877 -15.46 -19.43 -4.33
C PHE A 877 -16.07 -20.54 -5.21
N ASP A 878 -17.04 -21.27 -4.69
CA ASP A 878 -17.74 -22.33 -5.40
C ASP A 878 -18.68 -21.81 -6.51
N GLU A 879 -19.18 -20.58 -6.39
CA GLU A 879 -20.04 -19.97 -7.41
C GLU A 879 -19.24 -19.45 -8.61
N ILE A 880 -17.95 -19.09 -8.43
CA ILE A 880 -17.10 -18.55 -9.51
C ILE A 880 -17.10 -19.48 -10.73
N ASP A 881 -16.93 -20.79 -10.55
CA ASP A 881 -16.86 -21.75 -11.66
C ASP A 881 -18.15 -21.85 -12.46
N LYS A 882 -19.30 -21.60 -11.83
CA LYS A 882 -20.63 -21.76 -12.42
C LYS A 882 -21.01 -20.58 -13.34
N ILE A 883 -20.30 -19.44 -13.25
CA ILE A 883 -20.60 -18.28 -14.09
C ILE A 883 -20.18 -18.53 -15.52
N THR A 884 -21.04 -18.24 -16.46
CA THR A 884 -20.82 -18.34 -17.90
C THR A 884 -20.64 -16.94 -18.53
N LYS A 885 -20.13 -16.89 -19.76
CA LYS A 885 -20.05 -15.66 -20.54
C LYS A 885 -21.43 -14.98 -20.68
N ASP A 886 -22.46 -15.76 -20.95
CA ASP A 886 -23.83 -15.27 -21.09
C ASP A 886 -24.37 -14.64 -19.78
N ASP A 887 -23.97 -15.17 -18.62
CA ASP A 887 -24.29 -14.59 -17.31
C ASP A 887 -23.64 -13.20 -17.15
N ILE A 888 -22.37 -13.05 -17.53
CA ILE A 888 -21.67 -11.76 -17.50
C ILE A 888 -22.36 -10.74 -18.40
N LEU A 889 -22.74 -11.14 -19.64
CA LEU A 889 -23.43 -10.25 -20.58
C LEU A 889 -24.77 -9.76 -20.02
N LYS A 890 -25.57 -10.66 -19.44
CA LYS A 890 -26.86 -10.32 -18.80
C LYS A 890 -26.67 -9.40 -17.61
N PHE A 891 -25.64 -9.66 -16.80
CA PHE A 891 -25.34 -8.81 -15.65
C PHE A 891 -24.83 -7.43 -16.10
N ALA A 892 -23.97 -7.36 -17.10
CA ALA A 892 -23.49 -6.09 -17.65
C ALA A 892 -24.62 -5.25 -18.23
N ASP A 893 -25.54 -5.87 -18.98
CA ASP A 893 -26.74 -5.19 -19.47
C ASP A 893 -27.64 -4.67 -18.34
N TYR A 894 -27.74 -5.39 -17.25
CA TYR A 894 -28.46 -4.98 -16.05
C TYR A 894 -27.77 -3.85 -15.29
N ALA A 895 -26.49 -4.02 -14.97
CA ALA A 895 -25.73 -3.11 -14.12
C ALA A 895 -25.47 -1.73 -14.79
N PHE A 896 -25.23 -1.73 -16.11
CA PHE A 896 -25.02 -0.52 -16.91
C PHE A 896 -26.28 -0.02 -17.63
N LYS A 897 -27.46 -0.37 -17.14
CA LYS A 897 -28.73 0.03 -17.75
C LYS A 897 -29.08 1.49 -17.51
N ASN A 898 -28.86 1.95 -16.29
CA ASN A 898 -29.26 3.29 -15.87
C ASN A 898 -28.24 4.35 -16.28
N PRO A 899 -28.67 5.61 -16.48
CA PRO A 899 -27.72 6.69 -16.77
C PRO A 899 -26.66 6.86 -15.67
N PRO A 900 -25.40 7.13 -16.04
CA PRO A 900 -24.32 7.29 -15.07
C PRO A 900 -24.33 8.65 -14.35
N THR A 901 -23.58 8.71 -13.26
CA THR A 901 -23.08 9.95 -12.68
C THR A 901 -21.61 10.14 -13.11
N TYR A 902 -21.31 11.29 -13.68
CA TYR A 902 -19.96 11.73 -14.01
C TYR A 902 -19.50 12.67 -12.90
N SER A 903 -18.36 12.40 -12.30
CA SER A 903 -17.74 13.24 -11.26
C SER A 903 -16.34 13.63 -11.71
N ILE A 904 -16.07 14.93 -11.82
CA ILE A 904 -14.83 15.46 -12.38
C ILE A 904 -14.25 16.55 -11.47
N VAL A 905 -13.04 16.35 -11.01
CA VAL A 905 -12.26 17.36 -10.27
C VAL A 905 -11.01 17.68 -11.09
N ALA A 906 -10.85 18.92 -11.51
CA ALA A 906 -9.78 19.35 -12.41
C ALA A 906 -9.49 20.85 -12.24
N SER A 907 -8.45 21.37 -12.92
CA SER A 907 -8.20 22.81 -12.96
C SER A 907 -9.38 23.57 -13.59
N GLN A 908 -9.57 24.83 -13.19
CA GLN A 908 -10.64 25.66 -13.76
C GLN A 908 -10.51 25.76 -15.28
N ASP A 909 -9.28 25.93 -15.81
CA ASP A 909 -9.02 26.00 -17.25
C ASP A 909 -9.42 24.70 -17.96
N THR A 910 -9.18 23.53 -17.32
CA THR A 910 -9.62 22.22 -17.84
C THR A 910 -11.16 22.14 -17.91
N LEU A 911 -11.85 22.56 -16.84
CA LEU A 911 -13.31 22.55 -16.81
C LEU A 911 -13.92 23.49 -17.84
N ASP A 912 -13.36 24.67 -18.01
CA ASP A 912 -13.83 25.68 -18.97
C ASP A 912 -13.63 25.20 -20.41
N ASN A 913 -12.52 24.57 -20.75
CA ASN A 913 -12.24 24.01 -22.07
C ASN A 913 -13.12 22.79 -22.41
N ASN A 914 -13.65 22.09 -21.41
CA ASN A 914 -14.56 20.94 -21.61
C ASN A 914 -16.04 21.29 -21.40
N LYS A 915 -16.40 22.55 -21.18
CA LYS A 915 -17.74 22.95 -20.77
C LYS A 915 -18.85 22.46 -21.73
N GLU A 916 -18.68 22.65 -23.03
CA GLU A 916 -19.67 22.22 -24.03
C GLU A 916 -19.82 20.68 -24.01
N PHE A 917 -18.74 19.93 -23.90
CA PHE A 917 -18.77 18.48 -23.81
C PHE A 917 -19.49 18.02 -22.54
N LEU A 918 -19.13 18.57 -21.37
CA LEU A 918 -19.73 18.23 -20.08
C LEU A 918 -21.24 18.57 -20.03
N GLU A 919 -21.66 19.68 -20.70
CA GLU A 919 -23.06 20.01 -20.84
C GLU A 919 -23.79 19.02 -21.76
N SER A 920 -23.14 18.47 -22.77
CA SER A 920 -23.72 17.48 -23.71
C SER A 920 -23.97 16.11 -23.05
N LEU A 921 -23.33 15.83 -21.89
CA LEU A 921 -23.51 14.60 -21.12
C LEU A 921 -24.80 14.61 -20.26
N LYS A 922 -25.39 15.81 -20.01
CA LYS A 922 -26.62 15.95 -19.22
C LYS A 922 -27.85 15.58 -20.03
#